data_23094782b94fc4729a1475365f7bb5c7
#
_entry.id   23094782b94fc4729a1475365f7bb5c7
#
_cell.length_a   1.000
_cell.length_b   1.000
_cell.length_c   1.000
_cell.angle_alpha   90.00
_cell.angle_beta   90.00
_cell.angle_gamma   90.00
#
_symmetry.space_group_name_H-M   'P 1'
#
loop_
_entity.id
_entity.type
_entity.pdbx_description
1 polymer ?
#
loop_
_entity_poly.entity_id
_entity_poly.type
_entity_poly.pdbx_seq_one_letter_code
_entity_poly.pdbx_strand_id
1 'polypeptide(L)'
;LKTTKTKKIKKQHERAYELLAEAAYSDPFSALGPFIDDGEGSLRVWMPGANKVELLVNGEPRVALERDGDSGFILKEQRDLHLTHYRLAVDWNGVEQIIDDPYQYHNIYQEYEHLHTPKDMYHYMGAHFVTLERGGENISGVRFLVYAPHASAVSLVGCFNQWDGRRHPMQRLDYGIWGLFIPGLEEGVQYKFELKGPNGEGLPHKQDPWGFYSEQYPSFASITYDHKRYQWQDAKWQNRAVTQKRDEALSFYELHAGSWKRNEKGDFLNYRELAEQLVPYLVDMGYTHVELMPVSEHPFYGSWGYQPVGLFAPTSRFGSPDDFKFFVDACHQAGIGVVLDWVPAHFPSDDHGLANFDGTPLFHDPDPRRGWHQDWNSYIYDLGREHVRRFLVSNALYWFEQFHIDGIRVDAVASMLYLDYSRSHDQWVPNVDGGNENYDAIATLKWMNEEVYKHFPNAMTIAEESTAFPGVSAPTFMGGLGFGFKWNMGWMHDSLSYIKEDPVHRKYHHNTITFPLVYAHSENYVLSLSHDEVVYGKGSIHNKMPGDEWQQTANLRAYYGYMYGQPGKKLNFMGAEIGQTAEWNHDDQLQWFLLEYERHQGVQKLMRDLNHLYRNEASMHDQDCVPAGFEWRLQDEADASILAHERISKEGERILIITNFTPVPHERFRLGVPNAGQYELLLNTDDSKYGGSDFKVLTSVKTEKVESESLPQSLELRLPPLSTVFYKLNK
;
A
#
# COMPACT_ATOMS: atom_id res chain seq x y z
N LEU A 1 -13.50 59.38 21.83
CA LEU A 1 -13.81 58.06 21.18
C LEU A 1 -12.86 57.73 20.03
N LYS A 2 -12.52 58.67 19.11
CA LYS A 2 -11.55 58.45 18.01
C LYS A 2 -10.12 58.14 18.56
N THR A 3 -9.62 58.90 19.52
CA THR A 3 -8.27 58.71 20.13
C THR A 3 -8.15 57.40 20.86
N THR A 4 -9.22 56.87 21.44
CA THR A 4 -9.18 55.57 22.17
C THR A 4 -9.19 54.39 21.19
N LYS A 5 -9.95 54.53 20.05
CA LYS A 5 -10.00 53.52 18.98
C LYS A 5 -8.66 53.41 18.27
N THR A 6 -8.04 54.56 17.93
CA THR A 6 -6.71 54.62 17.28
C THR A 6 -5.58 53.99 18.20
N LYS A 7 -5.61 54.26 19.52
CA LYS A 7 -4.69 53.66 20.45
C LYS A 7 -4.88 52.15 20.60
N LYS A 8 -6.12 51.67 20.53
CA LYS A 8 -6.44 50.24 20.61
C LYS A 8 -5.95 49.49 19.34
N ILE A 9 -6.17 50.09 18.16
CA ILE A 9 -5.72 49.56 16.87
C ILE A 9 -4.17 49.48 16.85
N LYS A 10 -3.48 50.57 17.22
CA LYS A 10 -2.00 50.59 17.25
C LYS A 10 -1.42 49.50 18.18
N LYS A 11 -1.99 49.33 19.37
CA LYS A 11 -1.56 48.29 20.31
C LYS A 11 -1.83 46.85 19.78
N GLN A 12 -2.88 46.68 18.99
CA GLN A 12 -3.20 45.38 18.35
C GLN A 12 -2.19 45.07 17.24
N HIS A 13 -1.74 46.02 16.45
CA HIS A 13 -0.72 45.85 15.41
C HIS A 13 0.65 45.57 16.02
N GLU A 14 1.04 46.27 17.07
CA GLU A 14 2.30 46.04 17.79
C GLU A 14 2.34 44.58 18.28
N ARG A 15 1.27 44.08 18.87
CA ARG A 15 1.18 42.68 19.29
C ARG A 15 1.22 41.67 18.13
N ALA A 16 0.59 41.97 16.99
CA ALA A 16 0.66 41.11 15.81
C ALA A 16 2.11 40.99 15.29
N TYR A 17 2.85 42.11 15.24
CA TYR A 17 4.26 42.11 14.83
C TYR A 17 5.19 41.37 15.80
N GLU A 18 4.95 41.43 17.11
CA GLU A 18 5.66 40.60 18.10
C GLU A 18 5.47 39.11 17.80
N LEU A 19 4.22 38.67 17.55
CA LEU A 19 3.90 37.28 17.25
C LEU A 19 4.43 36.83 15.87
N LEU A 20 4.37 37.69 14.85
CA LEU A 20 4.96 37.45 13.54
C LEU A 20 6.48 37.26 13.62
N ALA A 21 7.16 38.04 14.46
CA ALA A 21 8.62 37.95 14.68
C ALA A 21 9.02 36.60 15.30
N GLU A 22 8.09 35.92 15.97
CA GLU A 22 8.29 34.62 16.61
C GLU A 22 7.70 33.45 15.81
N ALA A 23 7.17 33.71 14.60
CA ALA A 23 6.36 32.74 13.80
C ALA A 23 5.21 32.13 14.62
N ALA A 24 4.56 32.95 15.44
CA ALA A 24 3.52 32.52 16.40
C ALA A 24 2.15 33.17 16.13
N TYR A 25 1.95 33.80 14.95
CA TYR A 25 0.71 34.48 14.62
C TYR A 25 -0.25 33.58 13.83
N SER A 26 -1.48 33.40 14.34
CA SER A 26 -2.45 32.44 13.80
C SER A 26 -3.51 33.06 12.87
N ASP A 27 -3.54 34.40 12.74
CA ASP A 27 -4.52 35.12 11.94
C ASP A 27 -3.86 36.20 11.06
N PRO A 28 -2.93 35.80 10.15
CA PRO A 28 -2.15 36.74 9.37
C PRO A 28 -2.98 37.69 8.50
N PHE A 29 -4.14 37.26 8.02
CA PHE A 29 -5.03 38.12 7.22
C PHE A 29 -5.66 39.27 8.02
N SER A 30 -5.64 39.23 9.35
CA SER A 30 -6.05 40.36 10.18
C SER A 30 -4.97 41.45 10.33
N ALA A 31 -3.72 41.11 9.95
CA ALA A 31 -2.58 42.02 10.10
C ALA A 31 -1.83 42.34 8.80
N LEU A 32 -1.92 41.47 7.78
CA LEU A 32 -1.17 41.56 6.52
C LEU A 32 -2.09 41.60 5.31
N GLY A 33 -1.64 42.22 4.22
CA GLY A 33 -2.38 42.38 2.99
C GLY A 33 -3.09 43.74 2.92
N PRO A 34 -4.08 43.89 2.02
CA PRO A 34 -4.83 45.13 1.81
C PRO A 34 -5.92 45.32 2.89
N PHE A 35 -6.11 46.57 3.34
CA PHE A 35 -7.15 46.96 4.28
C PHE A 35 -7.86 48.24 3.84
N ILE A 36 -9.06 48.47 4.38
CA ILE A 36 -9.76 49.75 4.33
C ILE A 36 -9.98 50.21 5.77
N ASP A 37 -9.25 51.25 6.16
CA ASP A 37 -9.31 51.87 7.50
C ASP A 37 -9.99 53.21 7.42
N ASP A 38 -11.20 53.39 8.03
CA ASP A 38 -11.97 54.60 8.03
C ASP A 38 -12.23 55.21 6.62
N GLY A 39 -12.27 54.36 5.58
CA GLY A 39 -12.49 54.74 4.18
C GLY A 39 -11.24 55.07 3.38
N GLU A 40 -10.05 54.92 3.99
CA GLU A 40 -8.75 55.00 3.33
C GLU A 40 -8.18 53.59 3.17
N GLY A 41 -7.65 53.28 1.98
CA GLY A 41 -6.92 52.02 1.74
C GLY A 41 -5.57 52.01 2.43
N SER A 42 -5.15 50.84 2.86
CA SER A 42 -3.78 50.59 3.35
C SER A 42 -3.31 49.24 2.93
N LEU A 43 -1.99 49.09 2.75
CA LEU A 43 -1.31 47.83 2.53
C LEU A 43 -0.31 47.61 3.65
N ARG A 44 -0.35 46.42 4.28
CA ARG A 44 0.58 46.02 5.35
C ARG A 44 1.30 44.78 4.93
N VAL A 45 2.62 44.81 5.02
CA VAL A 45 3.53 43.74 4.59
C VAL A 45 4.51 43.43 5.69
N TRP A 46 4.82 42.16 5.86
CA TRP A 46 5.81 41.67 6.81
C TRP A 46 6.93 40.93 6.07
N MET A 47 8.15 41.52 6.04
CA MET A 47 9.30 41.01 5.29
C MET A 47 10.57 41.06 6.17
N PRO A 48 10.78 40.04 7.04
CA PRO A 48 11.97 39.95 7.89
C PRO A 48 13.25 39.94 7.06
N GLY A 49 14.15 40.88 7.35
CA GLY A 49 15.43 41.03 6.68
C GLY A 49 15.40 41.85 5.37
N ALA A 50 14.26 42.36 4.93
CA ALA A 50 14.19 43.23 3.78
C ALA A 50 14.67 44.66 4.11
N ASN A 51 15.43 45.28 3.21
CA ASN A 51 15.85 46.67 3.34
C ASN A 51 14.76 47.65 2.82
N LYS A 52 14.09 47.27 1.74
CA LYS A 52 13.08 48.10 1.08
C LYS A 52 12.00 47.21 0.46
N VAL A 53 10.78 47.72 0.46
CA VAL A 53 9.64 47.08 -0.22
C VAL A 53 8.92 48.13 -1.07
N GLU A 54 8.60 47.80 -2.30
CA GLU A 54 7.83 48.65 -3.21
C GLU A 54 6.61 47.91 -3.76
N LEU A 55 5.47 48.57 -3.83
CA LEU A 55 4.26 48.09 -4.47
C LEU A 55 4.40 48.20 -5.99
N LEU A 56 4.03 47.13 -6.69
CA LEU A 56 3.94 47.05 -8.14
C LEU A 56 2.52 46.73 -8.53
N VAL A 57 1.87 47.63 -9.25
CA VAL A 57 0.60 47.39 -9.94
C VAL A 57 0.84 47.50 -11.43
N ASN A 58 0.25 46.60 -12.21
CA ASN A 58 0.49 46.54 -13.65
C ASN A 58 0.13 47.87 -14.34
N GLY A 59 1.05 48.42 -15.13
CA GLY A 59 0.90 49.69 -15.85
C GLY A 59 1.09 50.95 -14.98
N GLU A 60 1.51 50.84 -13.72
CA GLU A 60 1.67 51.95 -12.82
C GLU A 60 3.13 52.11 -12.34
N PRO A 61 3.53 53.33 -11.90
CA PRO A 61 4.82 53.56 -11.26
C PRO A 61 4.94 52.79 -9.94
N ARG A 62 6.15 52.35 -9.62
CA ARG A 62 6.45 51.72 -8.30
C ARG A 62 6.22 52.70 -7.16
N VAL A 63 5.63 52.20 -6.06
CA VAL A 63 5.39 53.01 -4.87
C VAL A 63 6.11 52.40 -3.68
N ALA A 64 7.03 53.14 -3.05
CA ALA A 64 7.75 52.67 -1.90
C ALA A 64 6.86 52.57 -0.65
N LEU A 65 6.93 51.49 0.09
CA LEU A 65 6.28 51.35 1.39
C LEU A 65 7.15 51.99 2.48
N GLU A 66 6.52 52.59 3.46
CA GLU A 66 7.17 53.10 4.64
C GLU A 66 7.49 51.95 5.64
N ARG A 67 8.64 52.00 6.25
CA ARG A 67 9.02 51.00 7.26
C ARG A 67 8.16 51.18 8.54
N ASP A 68 7.62 50.10 9.05
CA ASP A 68 6.83 50.05 10.27
C ASP A 68 7.41 48.98 11.24
N GLY A 69 8.28 49.38 12.13
CA GLY A 69 9.10 48.49 13.00
C GLY A 69 10.26 47.82 12.24
N ASP A 70 10.75 46.72 12.78
CA ASP A 70 11.98 46.07 12.26
C ASP A 70 11.76 45.34 10.95
N SER A 71 10.59 44.74 10.72
CA SER A 71 10.28 43.88 9.58
C SER A 71 8.97 44.22 8.89
N GLY A 72 8.15 45.11 9.44
CA GLY A 72 6.92 45.58 8.88
C GLY A 72 7.13 46.72 7.86
N PHE A 73 6.23 46.81 6.88
CA PHE A 73 6.15 47.86 5.91
C PHE A 73 4.69 48.22 5.69
N ILE A 74 4.40 49.51 5.54
CA ILE A 74 3.04 50.01 5.37
C ILE A 74 2.98 51.04 4.21
N LEU A 75 1.90 50.98 3.48
CA LEU A 75 1.53 52.01 2.51
C LEU A 75 0.12 52.46 2.84
N LYS A 76 -0.12 53.80 2.87
CA LYS A 76 -1.45 54.39 2.85
C LYS A 76 -1.81 54.71 1.43
N GLU A 77 -2.89 54.12 0.94
CA GLU A 77 -3.34 54.25 -0.45
C GLU A 77 -4.81 54.67 -0.46
N GLN A 78 -5.16 55.54 -1.38
CA GLN A 78 -6.55 56.05 -1.47
C GLN A 78 -7.49 55.06 -2.19
N ARG A 79 -6.96 54.12 -2.96
CA ARG A 79 -7.72 53.10 -3.69
C ARG A 79 -7.90 51.84 -2.90
N ASP A 80 -8.93 51.11 -3.24
CA ASP A 80 -9.15 49.77 -2.71
C ASP A 80 -8.28 48.73 -3.43
N LEU A 81 -7.27 48.24 -2.74
CA LEU A 81 -6.39 47.19 -3.24
C LEU A 81 -7.00 45.79 -3.14
N HIS A 82 -8.18 45.62 -2.51
CA HIS A 82 -8.83 44.31 -2.41
C HIS A 82 -9.23 43.72 -3.77
N LEU A 83 -9.48 44.54 -4.77
CA LEU A 83 -9.90 44.16 -6.11
C LEU A 83 -8.77 44.22 -7.14
N THR A 84 -7.58 44.68 -6.73
CA THR A 84 -6.43 44.90 -7.61
C THR A 84 -5.40 43.80 -7.39
N HIS A 85 -4.91 43.19 -8.46
CA HIS A 85 -3.72 42.34 -8.37
C HIS A 85 -2.47 43.21 -8.24
N TYR A 86 -1.65 42.93 -7.25
CA TYR A 86 -0.37 43.63 -7.05
C TYR A 86 0.75 42.65 -6.72
N ARG A 87 1.99 43.04 -6.94
CA ARG A 87 3.21 42.38 -6.54
C ARG A 87 4.07 43.30 -5.67
N LEU A 88 5.07 42.75 -5.03
CA LEU A 88 6.02 43.47 -4.21
C LEU A 88 7.43 43.30 -4.78
N ALA A 89 8.15 44.39 -4.99
CA ALA A 89 9.59 44.38 -5.21
C ALA A 89 10.28 44.52 -3.85
N VAL A 90 10.99 43.50 -3.45
CA VAL A 90 11.66 43.41 -2.15
C VAL A 90 13.17 43.44 -2.36
N ASP A 91 13.85 44.40 -1.72
CA ASP A 91 15.30 44.49 -1.72
C ASP A 91 15.88 43.73 -0.53
N TRP A 92 16.67 42.70 -0.85
CA TRP A 92 17.42 41.88 0.09
C TRP A 92 18.91 42.23 0.02
N ASN A 93 19.35 43.36 0.67
CA ASN A 93 20.74 43.81 0.66
C ASN A 93 21.33 44.02 -0.76
N GLY A 94 20.57 44.66 -1.63
CA GLY A 94 20.96 44.96 -3.01
C GLY A 94 20.60 43.92 -4.04
N VAL A 95 19.89 42.83 -3.64
CA VAL A 95 19.28 41.84 -4.55
C VAL A 95 17.77 42.08 -4.55
N GLU A 96 17.23 42.49 -5.69
CA GLU A 96 15.77 42.69 -5.85
C GLU A 96 15.11 41.37 -6.19
N GLN A 97 14.01 41.06 -5.49
CA GLN A 97 13.10 39.96 -5.80
C GLN A 97 11.69 40.51 -5.98
N ILE A 98 11.03 40.12 -7.07
CA ILE A 98 9.60 40.41 -7.27
C ILE A 98 8.82 39.20 -6.79
N ILE A 99 7.92 39.41 -5.84
CA ILE A 99 7.05 38.38 -5.26
C ILE A 99 5.58 38.79 -5.39
N ASP A 100 4.72 37.81 -5.50
CA ASP A 100 3.29 37.98 -5.36
C ASP A 100 2.93 37.82 -3.88
N ASP A 101 2.18 38.77 -3.31
CA ASP A 101 1.85 38.72 -1.89
C ASP A 101 0.75 37.69 -1.61
N PRO A 102 1.00 36.62 -0.83
CA PRO A 102 0.00 35.60 -0.51
C PRO A 102 -1.20 36.17 0.26
N TYR A 103 -1.00 37.25 1.02
CA TYR A 103 -2.04 37.83 1.89
C TYR A 103 -3.07 38.70 1.17
N GLN A 104 -2.99 38.82 -0.14
CA GLN A 104 -4.07 39.39 -0.94
C GLN A 104 -5.21 38.43 -1.28
N TYR A 105 -5.08 37.11 -0.94
CA TYR A 105 -5.99 36.02 -1.34
C TYR A 105 -6.82 35.49 -0.17
N HIS A 106 -7.72 36.28 0.39
CA HIS A 106 -8.50 35.91 1.59
C HIS A 106 -9.57 34.84 1.36
N ASN A 107 -10.16 34.72 0.19
CA ASN A 107 -11.44 34.03 0.00
C ASN A 107 -11.35 32.60 -0.56
N ILE A 108 -10.14 32.05 -0.72
CA ILE A 108 -9.94 30.75 -1.38
C ILE A 108 -10.17 29.52 -0.49
N TYR A 109 -10.55 29.75 0.76
CA TYR A 109 -10.62 28.73 1.80
C TYR A 109 -12.05 28.36 2.20
N GLN A 110 -13.08 28.78 1.46
CA GLN A 110 -14.49 28.69 1.88
C GLN A 110 -15.19 27.38 1.50
N GLU A 111 -14.51 26.43 0.84
CA GLU A 111 -15.12 25.18 0.35
C GLU A 111 -14.89 24.01 1.32
N TYR A 112 -15.35 24.15 2.59
CA TYR A 112 -15.16 23.12 3.61
C TYR A 112 -16.13 21.94 3.53
N GLU A 113 -17.19 22.02 2.74
CA GLU A 113 -18.21 20.97 2.62
C GLU A 113 -17.61 19.63 2.14
N HIS A 114 -16.53 19.69 1.37
CA HIS A 114 -15.84 18.52 0.79
C HIS A 114 -14.94 17.76 1.77
N LEU A 115 -14.65 18.32 2.95
CA LEU A 115 -13.79 17.67 3.95
C LEU A 115 -14.49 16.59 4.78
N HIS A 116 -15.76 16.34 4.52
CA HIS A 116 -16.55 15.33 5.22
C HIS A 116 -16.56 13.96 4.52
N THR A 117 -16.17 13.89 3.25
CA THR A 117 -16.19 12.69 2.44
C THR A 117 -14.76 12.19 2.19
N PRO A 118 -14.38 10.97 2.59
CA PRO A 118 -13.01 10.47 2.43
C PRO A 118 -12.48 10.56 1.00
N LYS A 119 -13.33 10.31 0.01
CA LYS A 119 -12.96 10.40 -1.41
C LYS A 119 -12.57 11.81 -1.84
N ASP A 120 -13.13 12.83 -1.22
CA ASP A 120 -12.87 14.21 -1.60
C ASP A 120 -11.69 14.83 -0.82
N MET A 121 -11.36 14.30 0.38
CA MET A 121 -10.38 14.91 1.27
C MET A 121 -9.01 15.11 0.63
N TYR A 122 -8.47 14.12 -0.09
CA TYR A 122 -7.15 14.25 -0.73
C TYR A 122 -7.12 15.18 -1.96
N HIS A 123 -8.28 15.65 -2.42
CA HIS A 123 -8.38 16.73 -3.44
C HIS A 123 -8.27 18.13 -2.84
N TYR A 124 -8.39 18.23 -1.51
CA TYR A 124 -8.35 19.51 -0.80
C TYR A 124 -7.20 19.62 0.18
N MET A 125 -6.97 18.59 0.99
CA MET A 125 -5.87 18.55 1.98
C MET A 125 -4.52 18.35 1.30
N GLY A 126 -3.47 18.92 1.90
CA GLY A 126 -2.14 18.93 1.30
C GLY A 126 -1.90 20.09 0.36
N ALA A 127 -1.01 19.92 -0.60
CA ALA A 127 -0.57 20.94 -1.56
C ALA A 127 -1.22 20.72 -2.92
N HIS A 128 -2.04 21.68 -3.37
CA HIS A 128 -2.77 21.61 -4.64
C HIS A 128 -2.51 22.82 -5.52
N PHE A 129 -2.26 22.58 -6.81
CA PHE A 129 -2.18 23.61 -7.82
C PHE A 129 -3.56 24.19 -8.11
N VAL A 130 -3.72 25.49 -7.93
CA VAL A 130 -4.95 26.21 -8.19
C VAL A 130 -4.67 27.48 -9.01
N THR A 131 -5.64 27.90 -9.80
CA THR A 131 -5.60 29.15 -10.55
C THR A 131 -6.75 30.03 -10.11
N LEU A 132 -6.46 31.26 -9.69
CA LEU A 132 -7.40 32.20 -9.16
C LEU A 132 -7.47 33.42 -10.11
N GLU A 133 -8.67 33.99 -10.29
CA GLU A 133 -8.83 35.27 -10.98
C GLU A 133 -8.72 36.40 -9.97
N ARG A 134 -7.86 37.38 -10.26
CA ARG A 134 -7.77 38.62 -9.47
C ARG A 134 -7.40 39.80 -10.35
N GLY A 135 -8.22 40.84 -10.28
CA GLY A 135 -8.02 42.08 -11.09
C GLY A 135 -7.99 41.81 -12.59
N GLY A 136 -8.72 40.82 -13.09
CA GLY A 136 -8.72 40.40 -14.49
C GLY A 136 -7.52 39.55 -14.93
N GLU A 137 -6.65 39.19 -14.01
CA GLU A 137 -5.50 38.31 -14.26
C GLU A 137 -5.73 36.93 -13.66
N ASN A 138 -5.27 35.87 -14.35
CA ASN A 138 -5.25 34.50 -13.84
C ASN A 138 -3.93 34.24 -13.13
N ILE A 139 -4.00 34.01 -11.83
CA ILE A 139 -2.85 33.78 -10.97
C ILE A 139 -2.82 32.31 -10.57
N SER A 140 -1.79 31.59 -11.03
CA SER A 140 -1.55 30.20 -10.66
C SER A 140 -0.59 30.13 -9.47
N GLY A 141 -0.75 29.08 -8.64
CA GLY A 141 0.11 28.84 -7.49
C GLY A 141 -0.33 27.57 -6.75
N VAL A 142 0.16 27.40 -5.53
CA VAL A 142 -0.13 26.22 -4.71
C VAL A 142 -0.89 26.64 -3.45
N ARG A 143 -2.03 25.99 -3.22
CA ARG A 143 -2.78 26.07 -1.97
C ARG A 143 -2.35 24.93 -1.05
N PHE A 144 -1.99 25.25 0.18
CA PHE A 144 -1.62 24.32 1.24
C PHE A 144 -2.71 24.29 2.29
N LEU A 145 -3.16 23.08 2.67
CA LEU A 145 -4.08 22.85 3.78
C LEU A 145 -3.55 21.74 4.68
N VAL A 146 -3.51 21.98 5.99
CA VAL A 146 -3.10 20.99 6.99
C VAL A 146 -4.02 21.00 8.20
N TYR A 147 -4.31 19.83 8.75
CA TYR A 147 -5.10 19.67 9.96
C TYR A 147 -4.21 19.62 11.20
N ALA A 148 -4.31 20.63 12.06
CA ALA A 148 -3.55 20.76 13.30
C ALA A 148 -4.37 21.53 14.34
N PRO A 149 -5.43 20.93 14.90
CA PRO A 149 -6.45 21.64 15.69
C PRO A 149 -5.92 22.21 16.99
N HIS A 150 -4.87 21.63 17.58
CA HIS A 150 -4.32 22.04 18.85
C HIS A 150 -3.07 22.95 18.69
N ALA A 151 -2.53 23.09 17.48
CA ALA A 151 -1.46 24.03 17.24
C ALA A 151 -1.89 25.45 17.55
N SER A 152 -1.03 26.24 18.21
CA SER A 152 -1.24 27.66 18.45
C SER A 152 -0.88 28.54 17.24
N ALA A 153 0.08 28.08 16.41
CA ALA A 153 0.44 28.69 15.14
C ALA A 153 1.03 27.62 14.20
N VAL A 154 0.86 27.84 12.90
CA VAL A 154 1.46 27.05 11.82
C VAL A 154 2.04 27.99 10.78
N SER A 155 3.24 27.72 10.32
CA SER A 155 3.89 28.43 9.22
C SER A 155 4.32 27.45 8.14
N LEU A 156 4.21 27.87 6.89
CA LEU A 156 4.75 27.15 5.75
C LEU A 156 6.22 27.54 5.55
N VAL A 157 7.11 26.57 5.49
CA VAL A 157 8.54 26.78 5.27
C VAL A 157 9.02 25.94 4.07
N GLY A 158 9.96 26.52 3.32
CA GLY A 158 10.49 25.85 2.14
C GLY A 158 11.66 26.61 1.51
N CYS A 159 12.16 26.07 0.39
CA CYS A 159 13.25 26.72 -0.35
C CYS A 159 12.85 28.13 -0.85
N PHE A 160 11.56 28.39 -1.12
CA PHE A 160 11.01 29.67 -1.58
C PHE A 160 11.07 30.79 -0.52
N ASN A 161 11.19 30.46 0.75
CA ASN A 161 11.28 31.45 1.85
C ASN A 161 12.50 31.24 2.77
N GLN A 162 13.50 30.48 2.29
CA GLN A 162 14.73 30.16 3.05
C GLN A 162 14.46 29.41 4.35
N TRP A 163 13.37 28.66 4.42
CA TRP A 163 12.94 27.89 5.60
C TRP A 163 12.65 28.76 6.84
N ASP A 164 12.26 30.04 6.63
CA ASP A 164 11.96 31.00 7.68
C ASP A 164 10.43 31.10 7.89
N GLY A 165 9.94 30.48 8.97
CA GLY A 165 8.51 30.46 9.33
C GLY A 165 7.88 31.81 9.60
N ARG A 166 8.68 32.85 9.85
CA ARG A 166 8.19 34.22 10.03
C ARG A 166 7.63 34.82 8.75
N ARG A 167 8.04 34.31 7.58
CA ARG A 167 7.68 34.86 6.26
C ARG A 167 6.32 34.40 5.76
N HIS A 168 5.88 33.18 6.10
CA HIS A 168 4.65 32.61 5.61
C HIS A 168 3.81 31.95 6.73
N PRO A 169 3.37 32.73 7.75
CA PRO A 169 2.39 32.25 8.71
C PRO A 169 1.07 31.89 7.98
N MET A 170 0.54 30.72 8.36
CA MET A 170 -0.73 30.22 7.79
C MET A 170 -1.93 30.75 8.57
N GLN A 171 -3.04 30.94 7.87
CA GLN A 171 -4.31 31.32 8.45
C GLN A 171 -4.95 30.14 9.16
N ARG A 172 -5.32 30.32 10.42
CA ARG A 172 -6.20 29.38 11.10
C ARG A 172 -7.62 29.50 10.54
N LEU A 173 -8.13 28.40 10.05
CA LEU A 173 -9.45 28.26 9.49
C LEU A 173 -10.39 27.52 10.46
N ASP A 174 -11.63 27.29 10.06
CA ASP A 174 -12.57 26.49 10.84
C ASP A 174 -12.11 25.02 10.94
N TYR A 175 -12.67 24.29 11.89
CA TYR A 175 -12.44 22.85 12.12
C TYR A 175 -10.99 22.44 12.39
N GLY A 176 -10.11 23.36 12.81
CA GLY A 176 -8.70 23.06 13.12
C GLY A 176 -7.80 22.91 11.91
N ILE A 177 -8.22 23.42 10.78
CA ILE A 177 -7.43 23.45 9.53
C ILE A 177 -6.64 24.76 9.48
N TRP A 178 -5.45 24.68 8.87
CA TRP A 178 -4.60 25.82 8.55
C TRP A 178 -4.39 25.88 7.04
N GLY A 179 -4.45 27.08 6.48
CA GLY A 179 -4.35 27.27 5.04
C GLY A 179 -3.52 28.48 4.63
N LEU A 180 -2.83 28.34 3.50
CA LEU A 180 -2.15 29.44 2.81
C LEU A 180 -2.05 29.12 1.31
N PHE A 181 -2.30 30.11 0.46
CA PHE A 181 -2.02 30.06 -0.97
C PHE A 181 -0.74 30.82 -1.27
N ILE A 182 0.20 30.19 -1.95
CA ILE A 182 1.43 30.82 -2.41
C ILE A 182 1.35 30.97 -3.92
N PRO A 183 1.15 32.21 -4.42
CA PRO A 183 1.09 32.47 -5.84
C PRO A 183 2.45 32.27 -6.50
N GLY A 184 2.44 31.86 -7.77
CA GLY A 184 3.65 31.67 -8.57
C GLY A 184 4.52 30.48 -8.17
N LEU A 185 4.09 29.66 -7.20
CA LEU A 185 4.83 28.48 -6.81
C LEU A 185 4.63 27.37 -7.85
N GLU A 186 5.71 26.74 -8.24
CA GLU A 186 5.75 25.71 -9.28
C GLU A 186 5.83 24.31 -8.68
N GLU A 187 5.81 23.30 -9.55
CA GLU A 187 6.03 21.90 -9.21
C GLU A 187 7.52 21.64 -8.83
N GLY A 188 7.73 20.65 -7.96
CA GLY A 188 9.08 20.26 -7.53
C GLY A 188 9.65 21.10 -6.38
N VAL A 189 8.84 21.96 -5.77
CA VAL A 189 9.26 22.83 -4.67
C VAL A 189 9.16 22.11 -3.34
N GLN A 190 10.24 22.11 -2.57
CA GLN A 190 10.34 21.51 -1.24
C GLN A 190 9.69 22.39 -0.18
N TYR A 191 8.89 21.78 0.69
CA TYR A 191 8.23 22.45 1.81
C TYR A 191 8.05 21.55 3.03
N LYS A 192 7.86 22.18 4.20
CA LYS A 192 7.51 21.58 5.49
C LYS A 192 6.55 22.51 6.22
N PHE A 193 6.00 22.03 7.34
CA PHE A 193 5.27 22.84 8.29
C PHE A 193 6.13 23.08 9.54
N GLU A 194 6.24 24.35 9.96
CA GLU A 194 6.73 24.75 11.27
C GLU A 194 5.52 25.00 12.17
N LEU A 195 5.40 24.23 13.25
CA LEU A 195 4.27 24.32 14.18
C LEU A 195 4.75 24.81 15.55
N LYS A 196 3.85 25.56 16.18
CA LYS A 196 3.90 25.83 17.63
C LYS A 196 2.83 24.98 18.30
N GLY A 197 3.21 24.25 19.35
CA GLY A 197 2.28 23.43 20.11
C GLY A 197 1.25 24.24 20.90
N PRO A 198 0.37 23.58 21.66
CA PRO A 198 -0.74 24.22 22.37
C PRO A 198 -0.32 25.34 23.32
N ASN A 199 0.88 25.28 23.88
CA ASN A 199 1.40 26.28 24.82
C ASN A 199 2.37 27.27 24.17
N GLY A 200 2.48 27.26 22.82
CA GLY A 200 3.39 28.14 22.05
C GLY A 200 4.82 27.59 21.93
N GLU A 201 5.09 26.37 22.41
CA GLU A 201 6.38 25.70 22.26
C GLU A 201 6.67 25.37 20.79
N GLY A 202 7.93 25.53 20.36
CA GLY A 202 8.37 25.13 19.02
C GLY A 202 8.42 23.61 18.88
N LEU A 203 7.82 23.07 17.84
CA LEU A 203 7.88 21.66 17.50
C LEU A 203 8.92 21.39 16.41
N PRO A 204 9.42 20.15 16.27
CA PRO A 204 10.18 19.76 15.08
C PRO A 204 9.39 20.08 13.79
N HIS A 205 10.11 20.44 12.73
CA HIS A 205 9.45 20.62 11.44
C HIS A 205 8.74 19.32 11.00
N LYS A 206 7.52 19.44 10.50
CA LYS A 206 6.68 18.32 10.09
C LYS A 206 6.61 18.20 8.58
N GLN A 207 6.69 16.95 8.10
CA GLN A 207 6.29 16.60 6.75
C GLN A 207 4.78 16.80 6.61
N ASP A 208 4.31 17.08 5.40
CA ASP A 208 2.87 17.14 5.13
C ASP A 208 2.25 15.73 5.23
N PRO A 209 1.28 15.50 6.14
CA PRO A 209 0.59 14.21 6.22
C PRO A 209 -0.09 13.78 4.92
N TRP A 210 -0.48 14.76 4.08
CA TRP A 210 -1.12 14.57 2.78
C TRP A 210 -0.15 14.78 1.60
N GLY A 211 1.17 14.82 1.86
CA GLY A 211 2.17 15.06 0.84
C GLY A 211 2.19 13.97 -0.23
N PHE A 212 2.09 14.34 -1.49
CA PHE A 212 2.00 13.40 -2.64
C PHE A 212 3.35 12.99 -3.21
N TYR A 213 4.40 13.71 -2.83
CA TYR A 213 5.79 13.45 -3.20
C TYR A 213 6.69 13.88 -2.06
N SER A 214 7.77 13.14 -1.83
CA SER A 214 8.70 13.37 -0.72
C SER A 214 10.15 13.37 -1.19
N GLU A 215 11.02 14.06 -0.46
CA GLU A 215 12.46 13.85 -0.58
C GLU A 215 12.83 12.43 -0.13
N GLN A 216 13.96 11.95 -0.64
CA GLN A 216 14.57 10.71 -0.19
C GLN A 216 15.27 10.94 1.15
N TYR A 217 15.06 10.00 2.10
CA TYR A 217 15.78 9.98 3.37
C TYR A 217 17.32 10.07 3.16
N PRO A 218 18.07 10.84 3.98
CA PRO A 218 17.70 11.43 5.27
C PRO A 218 16.96 12.77 5.20
N SER A 219 16.76 13.34 4.06
CA SER A 219 15.87 14.49 3.88
C SER A 219 14.40 14.04 3.99
N PHE A 220 13.49 14.96 4.36
CA PHE A 220 12.09 14.62 4.61
C PHE A 220 11.11 15.74 4.24
N ALA A 221 11.49 16.68 3.38
CA ALA A 221 10.53 17.67 2.91
C ALA A 221 9.50 16.99 2.00
N SER A 222 8.27 17.46 2.07
CA SER A 222 7.29 17.22 1.02
C SER A 222 7.64 18.05 -0.20
N ILE A 223 7.26 17.59 -1.38
CA ILE A 223 7.52 18.26 -2.66
C ILE A 223 6.18 18.51 -3.35
N THR A 224 5.99 19.71 -3.89
CA THR A 224 4.79 20.04 -4.66
C THR A 224 4.71 19.18 -5.92
N TYR A 225 3.56 18.53 -6.14
CA TYR A 225 3.38 17.61 -7.25
C TYR A 225 1.96 17.70 -7.82
N ASP A 226 1.85 17.75 -9.15
CA ASP A 226 0.56 17.81 -9.85
C ASP A 226 0.20 16.44 -10.45
N HIS A 227 -0.81 15.79 -9.88
CA HIS A 227 -1.32 14.51 -10.38
C HIS A 227 -1.83 14.54 -11.82
N LYS A 228 -2.25 15.70 -12.33
CA LYS A 228 -2.80 15.88 -13.69
C LYS A 228 -1.74 15.83 -14.78
N ARG A 229 -0.48 15.89 -14.41
CA ARG A 229 0.65 15.89 -15.35
C ARG A 229 0.80 14.57 -16.10
N TYR A 230 0.64 13.43 -15.39
CA TYR A 230 0.81 12.11 -16.00
C TYR A 230 -0.34 11.77 -16.96
N GLN A 231 0.00 11.28 -18.15
CA GLN A 231 -0.96 10.89 -19.17
C GLN A 231 -1.03 9.35 -19.26
N TRP A 232 -2.06 8.78 -18.66
CA TRP A 232 -2.31 7.36 -18.62
C TRP A 232 -2.58 6.74 -19.99
N GLN A 233 -2.05 5.54 -20.24
CA GLN A 233 -2.28 4.75 -21.46
C GLN A 233 -3.10 3.47 -21.18
N ASP A 234 -3.57 3.29 -19.96
CA ASP A 234 -4.24 2.09 -19.47
C ASP A 234 -5.77 2.08 -19.64
N ALA A 235 -6.34 2.96 -20.46
CA ALA A 235 -7.78 3.12 -20.63
C ALA A 235 -8.52 1.79 -20.95
N LYS A 236 -7.89 0.88 -21.70
CA LYS A 236 -8.44 -0.44 -21.99
C LYS A 236 -8.60 -1.29 -20.71
N TRP A 237 -7.63 -1.22 -19.82
CA TRP A 237 -7.62 -1.92 -18.54
C TRP A 237 -8.67 -1.33 -17.60
N GLN A 238 -8.73 -0.03 -17.46
CA GLN A 238 -9.67 0.65 -16.58
C GLN A 238 -11.14 0.44 -17.01
N ASN A 239 -11.41 0.37 -18.32
CA ASN A 239 -12.75 0.18 -18.86
C ASN A 239 -13.13 -1.30 -19.05
N ARG A 240 -12.37 -2.27 -18.51
CA ARG A 240 -12.71 -3.68 -18.56
C ARG A 240 -14.01 -3.97 -17.80
N ALA A 241 -14.73 -5.00 -18.23
CA ALA A 241 -15.96 -5.42 -17.56
C ALA A 241 -15.72 -5.72 -16.07
N VAL A 242 -16.72 -5.43 -15.25
CA VAL A 242 -16.70 -5.82 -13.83
C VAL A 242 -16.92 -7.34 -13.76
N THR A 243 -16.03 -8.02 -13.05
CA THR A 243 -16.01 -9.47 -12.91
C THR A 243 -16.00 -9.88 -11.43
N GLN A 244 -16.38 -11.14 -11.19
CA GLN A 244 -16.27 -11.71 -9.84
C GLN A 244 -14.84 -12.23 -9.63
N LYS A 245 -14.04 -11.48 -8.88
CA LYS A 245 -12.62 -11.80 -8.67
C LYS A 245 -12.38 -13.20 -8.09
N ARG A 246 -13.29 -13.71 -7.27
CA ARG A 246 -13.21 -15.07 -6.71
C ARG A 246 -13.29 -16.17 -7.78
N ASP A 247 -13.84 -15.88 -8.96
CA ASP A 247 -14.00 -16.82 -10.07
C ASP A 247 -12.82 -16.74 -11.06
N GLU A 248 -11.96 -15.72 -10.95
CA GLU A 248 -10.81 -15.53 -11.83
C GLU A 248 -9.58 -16.32 -11.36
N ALA A 249 -8.73 -16.66 -12.29
CA ALA A 249 -7.38 -17.13 -11.96
C ALA A 249 -6.56 -15.95 -11.42
N LEU A 250 -6.24 -15.97 -10.15
CA LEU A 250 -5.39 -14.95 -9.49
C LEU A 250 -4.13 -15.60 -8.98
N SER A 251 -3.01 -15.23 -9.60
CA SER A 251 -1.66 -15.64 -9.20
C SER A 251 -0.83 -14.39 -8.99
N PHE A 252 -0.43 -14.16 -7.73
CA PHE A 252 0.29 -12.98 -7.28
C PHE A 252 1.78 -13.25 -7.17
N TYR A 253 2.58 -12.34 -7.70
CA TYR A 253 4.02 -12.28 -7.49
C TYR A 253 4.31 -11.18 -6.48
N GLU A 254 4.60 -11.55 -5.23
CA GLU A 254 4.93 -10.60 -4.17
C GLU A 254 6.36 -10.11 -4.35
N LEU A 255 6.54 -8.80 -4.36
CA LEU A 255 7.77 -8.12 -4.76
C LEU A 255 8.23 -7.08 -3.75
N HIS A 256 9.48 -7.15 -3.33
CA HIS A 256 10.22 -6.04 -2.72
C HIS A 256 11.05 -5.36 -3.81
N ALA A 257 10.65 -4.16 -4.21
CA ALA A 257 11.22 -3.45 -5.37
C ALA A 257 12.73 -3.25 -5.28
N GLY A 258 13.24 -2.97 -4.08
CA GLY A 258 14.67 -2.68 -3.85
C GLY A 258 15.60 -3.90 -3.87
N SER A 259 15.09 -5.14 -3.85
CA SER A 259 15.91 -6.34 -3.75
C SER A 259 15.56 -7.44 -4.76
N TRP A 260 14.71 -7.14 -5.73
CA TRP A 260 14.44 -8.06 -6.85
C TRP A 260 15.66 -8.18 -7.76
N LYS A 261 16.15 -7.04 -8.23
CA LYS A 261 17.34 -6.95 -9.09
C LYS A 261 18.02 -5.60 -8.90
N ARG A 262 19.34 -5.56 -9.10
CA ARG A 262 20.14 -4.33 -9.12
C ARG A 262 20.58 -4.01 -10.53
N ASN A 263 20.89 -2.75 -10.79
CA ASN A 263 21.52 -2.33 -12.05
C ASN A 263 23.01 -2.74 -12.09
N GLU A 264 23.68 -2.51 -13.20
CA GLU A 264 25.10 -2.87 -13.39
C GLU A 264 26.06 -2.17 -12.40
N LYS A 265 25.61 -1.07 -11.77
CA LYS A 265 26.38 -0.34 -10.74
C LYS A 265 26.10 -0.84 -9.33
N GLY A 266 25.16 -1.75 -9.14
CA GLY A 266 24.70 -2.23 -7.84
C GLY A 266 23.65 -1.35 -7.18
N ASP A 267 23.13 -0.31 -7.86
CA ASP A 267 22.07 0.55 -7.35
C ASP A 267 20.70 -0.10 -7.54
N PHE A 268 19.67 0.45 -6.88
CA PHE A 268 18.28 0.08 -7.11
C PHE A 268 17.88 0.31 -8.57
N LEU A 269 17.04 -0.57 -9.11
CA LEU A 269 16.26 -0.22 -10.30
C LEU A 269 15.26 0.88 -9.93
N ASN A 270 15.16 1.93 -10.75
CA ASN A 270 14.06 2.87 -10.63
C ASN A 270 12.76 2.25 -11.15
N TYR A 271 11.61 2.88 -10.89
CA TYR A 271 10.30 2.36 -11.30
C TYR A 271 10.19 2.08 -12.80
N ARG A 272 10.85 2.85 -13.66
CA ARG A 272 10.84 2.64 -15.12
C ARG A 272 11.71 1.44 -15.51
N GLU A 273 12.93 1.36 -14.99
CA GLU A 273 13.82 0.21 -15.20
C GLU A 273 13.20 -1.08 -14.66
N LEU A 274 12.51 -0.98 -13.50
CA LEU A 274 11.78 -2.10 -12.94
C LEU A 274 10.64 -2.54 -13.87
N ALA A 275 9.85 -1.61 -14.41
CA ALA A 275 8.80 -1.91 -15.37
C ALA A 275 9.35 -2.62 -16.62
N GLU A 276 10.44 -2.11 -17.20
CA GLU A 276 11.07 -2.66 -18.41
C GLU A 276 11.55 -4.10 -18.22
N GLN A 277 12.01 -4.47 -17.01
CA GLN A 277 12.56 -5.80 -16.75
C GLN A 277 11.54 -6.76 -16.15
N LEU A 278 10.72 -6.28 -15.19
CA LEU A 278 9.78 -7.11 -14.46
C LEU A 278 8.53 -7.45 -15.26
N VAL A 279 7.96 -6.49 -15.99
CA VAL A 279 6.68 -6.72 -16.66
C VAL A 279 6.76 -7.85 -17.70
N PRO A 280 7.77 -7.89 -18.61
CA PRO A 280 7.95 -9.03 -19.50
C PRO A 280 8.18 -10.36 -18.77
N TYR A 281 8.91 -10.32 -17.64
CA TYR A 281 9.14 -11.49 -16.80
C TYR A 281 7.83 -12.06 -16.21
N LEU A 282 6.98 -11.19 -15.65
CA LEU A 282 5.68 -11.61 -15.10
C LEU A 282 4.75 -12.22 -16.16
N VAL A 283 4.76 -11.66 -17.37
CA VAL A 283 3.98 -12.17 -18.49
C VAL A 283 4.47 -13.56 -18.91
N ASP A 284 5.79 -13.74 -19.08
CA ASP A 284 6.40 -15.05 -19.43
C ASP A 284 6.12 -16.09 -18.34
N MET A 285 6.30 -15.72 -17.07
CA MET A 285 6.04 -16.58 -15.92
C MET A 285 4.56 -16.89 -15.67
N GLY A 286 3.63 -16.21 -16.35
CA GLY A 286 2.20 -16.45 -16.28
C GLY A 286 1.51 -15.88 -15.03
N TYR A 287 2.15 -15.01 -14.25
CA TYR A 287 1.51 -14.31 -13.15
C TYR A 287 0.41 -13.36 -13.65
N THR A 288 -0.63 -13.17 -12.87
CA THR A 288 -1.73 -12.26 -13.21
C THR A 288 -1.59 -10.89 -12.57
N HIS A 289 -0.94 -10.84 -11.41
CA HIS A 289 -0.75 -9.64 -10.61
C HIS A 289 0.64 -9.59 -10.02
N VAL A 290 1.16 -8.38 -9.83
CA VAL A 290 2.27 -8.11 -8.93
C VAL A 290 1.70 -7.50 -7.65
N GLU A 291 2.13 -8.01 -6.50
CA GLU A 291 1.85 -7.44 -5.17
C GLU A 291 3.13 -6.79 -4.65
N LEU A 292 3.12 -5.48 -4.57
CA LEU A 292 4.26 -4.70 -4.09
C LEU A 292 4.23 -4.63 -2.57
N MET A 293 5.31 -5.06 -1.90
CA MET A 293 5.54 -4.70 -0.51
C MET A 293 5.47 -3.19 -0.34
N PRO A 294 5.24 -2.64 0.88
CA PRO A 294 4.82 -1.26 1.04
C PRO A 294 5.71 -0.25 0.30
N VAL A 295 5.10 0.53 -0.60
CA VAL A 295 5.78 1.57 -1.38
C VAL A 295 5.52 2.99 -0.86
N SER A 296 4.70 3.16 0.18
CA SER A 296 4.56 4.46 0.85
C SER A 296 5.89 4.94 1.41
N GLU A 297 6.15 6.25 1.36
CA GLU A 297 7.45 6.80 1.80
C GLU A 297 7.73 6.48 3.27
N HIS A 298 8.92 6.00 3.54
CA HIS A 298 9.37 5.56 4.85
C HIS A 298 10.87 5.90 5.07
N PRO A 299 11.27 6.28 6.30
CA PRO A 299 12.64 6.68 6.57
C PRO A 299 13.62 5.50 6.63
N PHE A 300 13.22 4.39 7.24
CA PHE A 300 14.08 3.24 7.47
C PHE A 300 13.90 2.15 6.43
N TYR A 301 14.89 1.96 5.56
CA TYR A 301 14.85 0.95 4.49
C TYR A 301 14.66 -0.48 5.01
N GLY A 302 15.31 -0.80 6.14
CA GLY A 302 15.19 -2.13 6.79
C GLY A 302 13.81 -2.42 7.39
N SER A 303 12.87 -1.48 7.35
CA SER A 303 11.46 -1.75 7.65
C SER A 303 10.70 -2.35 6.47
N TRP A 304 11.32 -2.44 5.29
CA TRP A 304 10.72 -2.92 4.04
C TRP A 304 9.47 -2.13 3.62
N GLY A 305 9.32 -0.93 4.16
CA GLY A 305 8.17 -0.06 3.95
C GLY A 305 7.06 -0.18 5.00
N TYR A 306 7.17 -1.08 5.98
CA TYR A 306 6.14 -1.27 7.02
C TYR A 306 6.14 -0.18 8.10
N GLN A 307 7.03 0.81 8.02
CA GLN A 307 7.02 1.99 8.91
C GLN A 307 6.86 3.28 8.07
N PRO A 308 5.71 3.49 7.41
CA PRO A 308 5.49 4.63 6.54
C PRO A 308 5.30 5.92 7.33
N VAL A 309 5.87 7.02 6.81
CA VAL A 309 5.62 8.39 7.29
C VAL A 309 4.84 9.21 6.27
N GLY A 310 5.02 8.95 4.98
CA GLY A 310 4.32 9.62 3.88
C GLY A 310 3.33 8.67 3.21
N LEU A 311 2.11 8.54 3.77
CA LEU A 311 1.13 7.57 3.30
C LEU A 311 0.65 7.83 1.87
N PHE A 312 0.66 9.10 1.43
CA PHE A 312 0.18 9.52 0.10
C PHE A 312 1.31 9.64 -0.93
N ALA A 313 2.57 9.42 -0.56
CA ALA A 313 3.70 9.51 -1.46
C ALA A 313 4.29 8.12 -1.75
N PRO A 314 4.44 7.71 -3.02
CA PRO A 314 5.29 6.58 -3.33
C PRO A 314 6.74 6.91 -2.97
N THR A 315 7.48 5.93 -2.43
CA THR A 315 8.85 6.16 -1.98
C THR A 315 9.73 6.68 -3.12
N SER A 316 10.42 7.77 -2.88
CA SER A 316 11.33 8.41 -3.84
C SER A 316 12.63 7.63 -4.07
N ARG A 317 12.88 6.55 -3.32
CA ARG A 317 14.03 5.66 -3.52
C ARG A 317 14.10 5.10 -4.94
N PHE A 318 12.95 4.89 -5.56
CA PHE A 318 12.85 4.26 -6.88
C PHE A 318 12.39 5.23 -7.97
N GLY A 319 12.27 6.52 -7.67
CA GLY A 319 11.88 7.55 -8.65
C GLY A 319 10.73 8.43 -8.19
N SER A 320 10.21 9.22 -9.11
CA SER A 320 9.11 10.14 -8.89
C SER A 320 7.74 9.44 -8.88
N PRO A 321 6.67 10.12 -8.42
CA PRO A 321 5.32 9.60 -8.57
C PRO A 321 4.90 9.32 -10.02
N ASP A 322 5.39 10.11 -11.00
CA ASP A 322 5.18 9.83 -12.42
C ASP A 322 5.84 8.52 -12.87
N ASP A 323 7.03 8.20 -12.33
CA ASP A 323 7.71 6.94 -12.63
C ASP A 323 6.96 5.74 -12.05
N PHE A 324 6.36 5.90 -10.86
CA PHE A 324 5.49 4.89 -10.30
C PHE A 324 4.20 4.71 -11.12
N LYS A 325 3.58 5.81 -11.57
CA LYS A 325 2.44 5.73 -12.50
C LYS A 325 2.81 5.02 -13.79
N PHE A 326 4.00 5.29 -14.33
CA PHE A 326 4.53 4.59 -15.51
C PHE A 326 4.65 3.08 -15.27
N PHE A 327 5.13 2.66 -14.09
CA PHE A 327 5.22 1.26 -13.72
C PHE A 327 3.83 0.59 -13.73
N VAL A 328 2.84 1.20 -13.10
CA VAL A 328 1.46 0.67 -13.06
C VAL A 328 0.86 0.62 -14.47
N ASP A 329 1.03 1.69 -15.25
CA ASP A 329 0.54 1.78 -16.62
C ASP A 329 1.15 0.68 -17.52
N ALA A 330 2.45 0.43 -17.40
CA ALA A 330 3.14 -0.65 -18.13
C ALA A 330 2.61 -2.03 -17.74
N CYS A 331 2.33 -2.27 -16.45
CA CYS A 331 1.69 -3.50 -15.98
C CYS A 331 0.32 -3.69 -16.64
N HIS A 332 -0.53 -2.67 -16.62
CA HIS A 332 -1.87 -2.70 -17.20
C HIS A 332 -1.87 -2.94 -18.72
N GLN A 333 -0.96 -2.29 -19.45
CA GLN A 333 -0.82 -2.51 -20.88
C GLN A 333 -0.42 -3.95 -21.22
N ALA A 334 0.31 -4.61 -20.32
CA ALA A 334 0.69 -6.01 -20.45
C ALA A 334 -0.35 -7.01 -19.89
N GLY A 335 -1.46 -6.52 -19.32
CA GLY A 335 -2.52 -7.35 -18.74
C GLY A 335 -2.18 -7.87 -17.33
N ILE A 336 -1.29 -7.18 -16.61
CA ILE A 336 -0.90 -7.48 -15.23
C ILE A 336 -1.53 -6.45 -14.30
N GLY A 337 -2.26 -6.92 -13.28
CA GLY A 337 -2.79 -6.07 -12.22
C GLY A 337 -1.73 -5.72 -11.17
N VAL A 338 -1.95 -4.63 -10.44
CA VAL A 338 -1.05 -4.15 -9.38
C VAL A 338 -1.78 -4.09 -8.05
N VAL A 339 -1.24 -4.79 -7.05
CA VAL A 339 -1.71 -4.78 -5.66
C VAL A 339 -0.66 -4.10 -4.80
N LEU A 340 -1.08 -3.23 -3.88
CA LEU A 340 -0.19 -2.61 -2.90
C LEU A 340 -0.38 -3.22 -1.53
N ASP A 341 0.71 -3.47 -0.84
CA ASP A 341 0.70 -3.73 0.58
C ASP A 341 0.50 -2.40 1.33
N TRP A 342 -0.60 -2.28 2.05
CA TRP A 342 -1.06 -1.07 2.73
C TRP A 342 -1.04 -1.25 4.24
N VAL A 343 -0.43 -0.30 4.95
CA VAL A 343 -0.13 -0.38 6.39
C VAL A 343 -0.99 0.62 7.18
N PRO A 344 -2.25 0.30 7.51
CA PRO A 344 -3.12 1.19 8.28
C PRO A 344 -3.09 0.94 9.80
N ALA A 345 -2.36 -0.08 10.27
CA ALA A 345 -2.40 -0.49 11.67
C ALA A 345 -1.55 0.42 12.57
N HIS A 346 -0.41 0.88 12.07
CA HIS A 346 0.58 1.59 12.88
C HIS A 346 1.46 2.54 12.05
N PHE A 347 2.22 3.40 12.73
CA PHE A 347 3.17 4.33 12.11
C PHE A 347 4.37 4.55 13.04
N PRO A 348 5.56 4.91 12.50
CA PRO A 348 6.78 5.10 13.29
C PRO A 348 6.73 6.36 14.14
N SER A 349 7.61 6.42 15.13
CA SER A 349 7.71 7.52 16.10
C SER A 349 8.60 8.69 15.66
N ASP A 350 8.97 8.75 14.38
CA ASP A 350 9.81 9.82 13.83
C ASP A 350 9.19 11.20 14.03
N ASP A 351 9.96 12.13 14.56
CA ASP A 351 9.49 13.47 14.96
C ASP A 351 8.96 14.30 13.78
N HIS A 352 9.42 14.04 12.56
CA HIS A 352 8.95 14.73 11.35
C HIS A 352 7.64 14.16 10.77
N GLY A 353 7.21 13.00 11.27
CA GLY A 353 5.98 12.31 10.84
C GLY A 353 4.77 12.67 11.67
N LEU A 354 3.86 11.67 11.82
CA LEU A 354 2.56 11.85 12.49
C LEU A 354 2.65 11.85 14.03
N ALA A 355 3.78 11.42 14.59
CA ALA A 355 3.98 11.38 16.04
C ALA A 355 3.85 12.77 16.67
N ASN A 356 2.91 12.93 17.60
CA ASN A 356 2.62 14.20 18.27
C ASN A 356 2.58 15.40 17.30
N PHE A 357 1.85 15.25 16.19
CA PHE A 357 1.93 16.13 15.03
C PHE A 357 1.78 17.62 15.36
N ASP A 358 0.77 17.97 16.16
CA ASP A 358 0.49 19.36 16.57
C ASP A 358 0.86 19.64 18.05
N GLY A 359 1.77 18.85 18.61
CA GLY A 359 2.17 18.87 20.01
C GLY A 359 1.29 18.00 20.90
N THR A 360 0.33 17.30 20.31
CA THR A 360 -0.56 16.36 21.00
C THR A 360 -0.57 15.00 20.28
N PRO A 361 -1.00 13.90 20.94
CA PRO A 361 -1.19 12.61 20.28
C PRO A 361 -2.38 12.64 19.31
N LEU A 362 -2.24 13.39 18.21
CA LEU A 362 -3.34 13.66 17.27
C LEU A 362 -3.83 12.38 16.57
N PHE A 363 -2.92 11.47 16.19
CA PHE A 363 -3.20 10.27 15.42
C PHE A 363 -3.23 8.98 16.24
N HIS A 364 -2.76 9.00 17.48
CA HIS A 364 -2.66 7.83 18.38
C HIS A 364 -3.29 8.08 19.75
N ASP A 365 -3.60 7.02 20.47
CA ASP A 365 -4.08 7.12 21.85
C ASP A 365 -2.90 7.45 22.78
N PRO A 366 -3.05 8.41 23.72
CA PRO A 366 -2.01 8.72 24.71
C PRO A 366 -1.74 7.57 25.68
N ASP A 367 -2.69 6.67 25.92
CA ASP A 367 -2.49 5.47 26.73
C ASP A 367 -1.68 4.43 25.96
N PRO A 368 -0.43 4.09 26.37
CA PRO A 368 0.40 3.15 25.62
C PRO A 368 -0.20 1.74 25.54
N ARG A 369 -1.15 1.40 26.40
CA ARG A 369 -1.89 0.13 26.32
C ARG A 369 -2.83 0.07 25.11
N ARG A 370 -3.11 1.21 24.46
CA ARG A 370 -3.91 1.35 23.25
C ARG A 370 -3.12 1.92 22.08
N GLY A 371 -2.22 2.87 22.36
CA GLY A 371 -1.55 3.69 21.35
C GLY A 371 -0.13 3.27 20.98
N TRP A 372 0.44 2.23 21.60
CA TRP A 372 1.81 1.79 21.35
C TRP A 372 1.91 0.29 21.09
N HIS A 373 2.56 -0.09 20.00
CA HIS A 373 2.82 -1.49 19.64
C HIS A 373 4.20 -1.91 20.14
N GLN A 374 4.24 -2.88 21.07
CA GLN A 374 5.48 -3.28 21.76
C GLN A 374 6.44 -4.03 20.83
N ASP A 375 5.93 -4.89 19.95
CA ASP A 375 6.76 -5.74 19.08
C ASP A 375 7.43 -4.93 17.97
N TRP A 376 6.75 -3.88 17.48
CA TRP A 376 7.20 -3.09 16.33
C TRP A 376 7.74 -1.70 16.69
N ASN A 377 7.71 -1.33 17.98
CA ASN A 377 8.13 0.00 18.47
C ASN A 377 7.50 1.15 17.66
N SER A 378 6.20 1.09 17.48
CA SER A 378 5.43 2.02 16.65
C SER A 378 4.15 2.46 17.34
N TYR A 379 3.63 3.64 16.97
CA TYR A 379 2.32 4.10 17.40
C TYR A 379 1.21 3.34 16.67
N ILE A 380 0.09 3.11 17.36
CA ILE A 380 -1.14 2.54 16.81
C ILE A 380 -2.09 3.69 16.49
N TYR A 381 -2.68 3.69 15.28
CA TYR A 381 -3.70 4.67 14.92
C TYR A 381 -4.92 4.59 15.83
N ASP A 382 -5.35 5.73 16.37
CA ASP A 382 -6.57 5.82 17.20
C ASP A 382 -7.82 5.86 16.29
N LEU A 383 -8.33 4.68 15.97
CA LEU A 383 -9.49 4.52 15.10
C LEU A 383 -10.82 4.90 15.78
N GLY A 384 -10.80 5.25 17.08
CA GLY A 384 -11.91 5.90 17.78
C GLY A 384 -12.12 7.35 17.31
N ARG A 385 -11.11 7.97 16.70
CA ARG A 385 -11.18 9.36 16.22
C ARG A 385 -11.60 9.42 14.76
N GLU A 386 -12.62 10.19 14.49
CA GLU A 386 -13.22 10.31 13.16
C GLU A 386 -12.22 10.83 12.11
N HIS A 387 -11.40 11.84 12.44
CA HIS A 387 -10.41 12.37 11.51
C HIS A 387 -9.33 11.34 11.15
N VAL A 388 -8.95 10.44 12.06
CA VAL A 388 -7.99 9.35 11.78
C VAL A 388 -8.61 8.33 10.83
N ARG A 389 -9.84 7.91 11.09
CA ARG A 389 -10.57 6.99 10.20
C ARG A 389 -10.73 7.57 8.80
N ARG A 390 -11.15 8.84 8.68
CA ARG A 390 -11.28 9.54 7.39
C ARG A 390 -9.94 9.64 6.66
N PHE A 391 -8.88 9.95 7.37
CA PHE A 391 -7.52 10.03 6.82
C PHE A 391 -7.10 8.70 6.20
N LEU A 392 -7.27 7.58 6.91
CA LEU A 392 -6.89 6.26 6.43
C LEU A 392 -7.79 5.76 5.28
N VAL A 393 -9.12 5.93 5.39
CA VAL A 393 -10.03 5.55 4.30
C VAL A 393 -9.76 6.39 3.05
N SER A 394 -9.50 7.70 3.21
CA SER A 394 -9.10 8.59 2.14
C SER A 394 -7.79 8.13 1.47
N ASN A 395 -6.82 7.69 2.27
CA ASN A 395 -5.55 7.17 1.75
C ASN A 395 -5.74 5.90 0.91
N ALA A 396 -6.56 4.96 1.37
CA ALA A 396 -6.88 3.77 0.57
C ALA A 396 -7.48 4.16 -0.79
N LEU A 397 -8.51 5.03 -0.80
CA LEU A 397 -9.17 5.48 -2.04
C LEU A 397 -8.23 6.24 -2.98
N TYR A 398 -7.30 7.02 -2.40
CA TYR A 398 -6.30 7.77 -3.15
C TYR A 398 -5.42 6.89 -4.03
N TRP A 399 -4.94 5.77 -3.51
CA TRP A 399 -4.10 4.85 -4.28
C TRP A 399 -4.85 4.27 -5.49
N PHE A 400 -6.13 3.92 -5.32
CA PHE A 400 -6.96 3.46 -6.44
C PHE A 400 -7.20 4.55 -7.48
N GLU A 401 -7.52 5.77 -7.05
CA GLU A 401 -7.87 6.84 -7.98
C GLU A 401 -6.66 7.46 -8.67
N GLN A 402 -5.58 7.75 -7.92
CA GLN A 402 -4.45 8.50 -8.43
C GLN A 402 -3.36 7.63 -9.06
N PHE A 403 -3.28 6.37 -8.65
CA PHE A 403 -2.28 5.43 -9.16
C PHE A 403 -2.88 4.22 -9.87
N HIS A 404 -4.19 4.17 -10.04
CA HIS A 404 -4.92 3.13 -10.77
C HIS A 404 -4.63 1.69 -10.29
N ILE A 405 -4.22 1.50 -9.02
CA ILE A 405 -3.97 0.15 -8.51
C ILE A 405 -5.22 -0.72 -8.53
N ASP A 406 -5.06 -2.04 -8.62
CA ASP A 406 -6.16 -3.01 -8.70
C ASP A 406 -6.56 -3.59 -7.35
N GLY A 407 -5.69 -3.49 -6.37
CA GLY A 407 -5.97 -4.00 -5.05
C GLY A 407 -5.07 -3.47 -3.96
N ILE A 408 -5.50 -3.67 -2.72
CA ILE A 408 -4.69 -3.47 -1.52
C ILE A 408 -4.66 -4.76 -0.70
N ARG A 409 -3.49 -5.16 -0.26
CA ARG A 409 -3.31 -6.12 0.84
C ARG A 409 -3.18 -5.30 2.11
N VAL A 410 -4.04 -5.55 3.08
CA VAL A 410 -4.07 -4.82 4.35
C VAL A 410 -3.23 -5.57 5.37
N ASP A 411 -2.14 -4.93 5.77
CA ASP A 411 -1.17 -5.45 6.72
C ASP A 411 -1.73 -5.54 8.14
N ALA A 412 -1.35 -6.60 8.84
CA ALA A 412 -1.55 -6.78 10.28
C ALA A 412 -3.00 -6.58 10.77
N VAL A 413 -4.00 -7.04 10.01
CA VAL A 413 -5.42 -6.90 10.36
C VAL A 413 -5.72 -7.49 11.73
N ALA A 414 -5.11 -8.62 12.10
CA ALA A 414 -5.25 -9.22 13.44
C ALA A 414 -4.90 -8.24 14.57
N SER A 415 -3.85 -7.44 14.40
CA SER A 415 -3.44 -6.42 15.38
C SER A 415 -4.44 -5.28 15.52
N MET A 416 -5.22 -5.02 14.47
CA MET A 416 -6.29 -4.03 14.48
C MET A 416 -7.56 -4.56 15.16
N LEU A 417 -7.90 -5.83 14.92
CA LEU A 417 -9.14 -6.44 15.42
C LEU A 417 -9.14 -6.68 16.93
N TYR A 418 -7.98 -6.90 17.53
CA TYR A 418 -7.86 -7.33 18.91
C TYR A 418 -7.02 -6.38 19.77
N LEU A 419 -7.65 -5.85 20.83
CA LEU A 419 -7.05 -4.92 21.80
C LEU A 419 -5.93 -5.55 22.64
N ASP A 420 -5.94 -6.87 22.77
CA ASP A 420 -4.95 -7.69 23.50
C ASP A 420 -3.88 -8.32 22.59
N TYR A 421 -3.84 -7.95 21.30
CA TYR A 421 -2.85 -8.50 20.37
C TYR A 421 -1.41 -8.28 20.88
N SER A 422 -0.63 -9.36 20.99
CA SER A 422 0.75 -9.38 21.51
C SER A 422 0.91 -8.74 22.90
N ARG A 423 -0.11 -8.77 23.76
CA ARG A 423 -0.10 -8.17 25.10
C ARG A 423 -0.40 -9.19 26.18
N SER A 424 0.25 -9.05 27.34
CA SER A 424 -0.11 -9.77 28.54
C SER A 424 -1.35 -9.16 29.22
N HIS A 425 -1.95 -9.90 30.15
CA HIS A 425 -3.26 -9.62 30.72
C HIS A 425 -3.44 -8.19 31.28
N ASP A 426 -2.41 -7.56 31.79
CA ASP A 426 -2.45 -6.21 32.41
C ASP A 426 -2.00 -5.08 31.45
N GLN A 427 -1.65 -5.42 30.20
CA GLN A 427 -1.06 -4.51 29.21
C GLN A 427 -2.04 -4.02 28.15
N TRP A 428 -3.33 -4.25 28.32
CA TRP A 428 -4.35 -3.81 27.38
C TRP A 428 -5.62 -3.32 28.12
N VAL A 429 -6.48 -2.60 27.41
CA VAL A 429 -7.72 -2.04 27.94
C VAL A 429 -8.89 -2.67 27.20
N PRO A 430 -9.83 -3.31 27.89
CA PRO A 430 -11.01 -3.91 27.26
C PRO A 430 -11.90 -2.88 26.54
N ASN A 431 -12.72 -3.37 25.62
CA ASN A 431 -13.78 -2.59 25.01
C ASN A 431 -14.92 -2.29 26.00
N VAL A 432 -15.95 -1.56 25.54
CA VAL A 432 -17.07 -1.14 26.39
C VAL A 432 -17.89 -2.30 26.98
N ASP A 433 -17.83 -3.49 26.39
CA ASP A 433 -18.49 -4.71 26.81
C ASP A 433 -17.58 -5.63 27.64
N GLY A 434 -16.35 -5.21 27.90
CA GLY A 434 -15.34 -5.97 28.64
C GLY A 434 -14.58 -7.03 27.80
N GLY A 435 -14.79 -7.05 26.48
CA GLY A 435 -14.13 -7.95 25.55
C GLY A 435 -12.83 -7.37 24.96
N ASN A 436 -12.18 -8.17 24.12
CA ASN A 436 -10.92 -7.83 23.48
C ASN A 436 -11.06 -7.36 22.02
N GLU A 437 -12.23 -7.41 21.42
CA GLU A 437 -12.46 -6.91 20.05
C GLU A 437 -12.39 -5.39 20.01
N ASN A 438 -11.70 -4.85 19.00
CA ASN A 438 -11.62 -3.41 18.74
C ASN A 438 -12.75 -2.99 17.80
N TYR A 439 -13.86 -2.55 18.36
CA TYR A 439 -15.05 -2.16 17.59
C TYR A 439 -14.81 -0.99 16.63
N ASP A 440 -13.95 -0.05 17.00
CA ASP A 440 -13.60 1.10 16.14
C ASP A 440 -12.81 0.65 14.91
N ALA A 441 -11.87 -0.29 15.07
CA ALA A 441 -11.13 -0.87 13.98
C ALA A 441 -12.02 -1.72 13.05
N ILE A 442 -12.88 -2.55 13.63
CA ILE A 442 -13.86 -3.35 12.89
C ILE A 442 -14.77 -2.44 12.04
N ALA A 443 -15.28 -1.36 12.62
CA ALA A 443 -16.10 -0.39 11.90
C ALA A 443 -15.32 0.32 10.79
N THR A 444 -14.05 0.66 11.03
CA THR A 444 -13.19 1.32 10.05
C THR A 444 -12.87 0.41 8.86
N LEU A 445 -12.54 -0.86 9.12
CA LEU A 445 -12.25 -1.83 8.07
C LEU A 445 -13.49 -2.11 7.19
N LYS A 446 -14.67 -2.23 7.82
CA LYS A 446 -15.93 -2.34 7.07
C LYS A 446 -16.17 -1.13 6.18
N TRP A 447 -16.04 0.06 6.73
CA TRP A 447 -16.23 1.31 5.99
C TRP A 447 -15.24 1.45 4.84
N MET A 448 -13.97 1.15 5.07
CA MET A 448 -12.94 1.17 4.03
C MET A 448 -13.32 0.22 2.86
N ASN A 449 -13.70 -1.03 3.17
CA ASN A 449 -14.12 -1.99 2.14
C ASN A 449 -15.36 -1.51 1.38
N GLU A 450 -16.37 -0.98 2.08
CA GLU A 450 -17.57 -0.43 1.45
C GLU A 450 -17.27 0.73 0.50
N GLU A 451 -16.43 1.69 0.91
CA GLU A 451 -16.05 2.83 0.07
C GLU A 451 -15.18 2.38 -1.12
N VAL A 452 -14.24 1.45 -0.93
CA VAL A 452 -13.42 0.92 -2.03
C VAL A 452 -14.31 0.27 -3.09
N TYR A 453 -15.17 -0.68 -2.72
CA TYR A 453 -16.02 -1.38 -3.71
C TYR A 453 -17.12 -0.51 -4.32
N LYS A 454 -17.58 0.50 -3.60
CA LYS A 454 -18.55 1.49 -4.11
C LYS A 454 -17.95 2.32 -5.25
N HIS A 455 -16.70 2.73 -5.12
CA HIS A 455 -16.04 3.61 -6.09
C HIS A 455 -15.23 2.85 -7.15
N PHE A 456 -14.71 1.66 -6.79
CA PHE A 456 -13.84 0.84 -7.63
C PHE A 456 -14.32 -0.62 -7.67
N PRO A 457 -15.38 -0.92 -8.43
CA PRO A 457 -16.03 -2.25 -8.40
C PRO A 457 -15.16 -3.41 -8.90
N ASN A 458 -14.07 -3.14 -9.63
CA ASN A 458 -13.06 -4.12 -10.04
C ASN A 458 -11.90 -4.27 -9.04
N ALA A 459 -11.91 -3.50 -7.95
CA ALA A 459 -10.87 -3.57 -6.93
C ALA A 459 -10.87 -4.90 -6.17
N MET A 460 -9.74 -5.17 -5.52
CA MET A 460 -9.59 -6.26 -4.56
C MET A 460 -9.08 -5.71 -3.23
N THR A 461 -9.64 -6.20 -2.13
CA THR A 461 -9.08 -6.00 -0.80
C THR A 461 -8.74 -7.36 -0.22
N ILE A 462 -7.52 -7.51 0.29
CA ILE A 462 -6.97 -8.77 0.78
C ILE A 462 -6.52 -8.55 2.22
N ALA A 463 -7.03 -9.34 3.17
CA ALA A 463 -6.64 -9.21 4.57
C ALA A 463 -5.46 -10.14 4.91
N GLU A 464 -4.43 -9.60 5.54
CA GLU A 464 -3.50 -10.42 6.32
C GLU A 464 -4.09 -10.56 7.74
N GLU A 465 -4.75 -11.67 7.97
CA GLU A 465 -5.42 -11.97 9.24
C GLU A 465 -5.18 -13.44 9.61
N SER A 466 -4.45 -13.67 10.71
CA SER A 466 -3.98 -15.00 11.12
C SER A 466 -4.87 -15.68 12.16
N THR A 467 -5.90 -14.99 12.67
CA THR A 467 -6.77 -15.50 13.72
C THR A 467 -8.01 -16.21 13.19
N ALA A 468 -8.82 -16.73 14.09
CA ALA A 468 -10.11 -17.34 13.78
C ALA A 468 -11.27 -16.30 13.74
N PHE A 469 -10.99 -15.02 13.52
CA PHE A 469 -12.05 -14.01 13.39
C PHE A 469 -12.98 -14.39 12.24
N PRO A 470 -14.30 -14.49 12.48
CA PRO A 470 -15.22 -15.03 11.49
C PRO A 470 -15.62 -13.99 10.43
N GLY A 471 -15.75 -14.45 9.17
CA GLY A 471 -16.34 -13.64 8.12
C GLY A 471 -15.47 -12.47 7.67
N VAL A 472 -14.14 -12.60 7.69
CA VAL A 472 -13.23 -11.58 7.18
C VAL A 472 -13.56 -11.25 5.72
N SER A 473 -13.79 -12.26 4.88
CA SER A 473 -14.17 -12.10 3.47
C SER A 473 -15.67 -12.21 3.20
N ALA A 474 -16.49 -12.23 4.25
CA ALA A 474 -17.94 -12.14 4.09
C ALA A 474 -18.39 -10.69 3.89
N PRO A 475 -19.47 -10.43 3.15
CA PRO A 475 -20.01 -9.09 2.95
C PRO A 475 -20.42 -8.41 4.27
N THR A 476 -20.27 -7.09 4.33
CA THR A 476 -20.59 -6.30 5.54
C THR A 476 -22.07 -6.42 5.95
N PHE A 477 -22.99 -6.48 5.00
CA PHE A 477 -24.42 -6.66 5.26
C PHE A 477 -24.78 -8.03 5.85
N MET A 478 -23.87 -9.02 5.75
CA MET A 478 -23.98 -10.33 6.41
C MET A 478 -23.21 -10.37 7.75
N GLY A 479 -22.69 -9.25 8.21
CA GLY A 479 -21.92 -9.13 9.44
C GLY A 479 -20.40 -9.26 9.26
N GLY A 480 -19.91 -9.60 8.07
CA GLY A 480 -18.48 -9.73 7.75
C GLY A 480 -17.72 -8.40 7.71
N LEU A 481 -16.41 -8.47 7.51
CA LEU A 481 -15.55 -7.28 7.33
C LEU A 481 -15.56 -6.71 5.92
N GLY A 482 -16.04 -7.46 4.92
CA GLY A 482 -16.17 -7.01 3.55
C GLY A 482 -14.92 -7.12 2.69
N PHE A 483 -13.85 -7.78 3.16
CA PHE A 483 -12.69 -8.06 2.30
C PHE A 483 -13.07 -8.99 1.15
N GLY A 484 -12.39 -8.84 0.01
CA GLY A 484 -12.53 -9.77 -1.10
C GLY A 484 -11.86 -11.12 -0.81
N PHE A 485 -10.69 -11.08 -0.15
CA PHE A 485 -9.88 -12.25 0.15
C PHE A 485 -9.21 -12.15 1.53
N LYS A 486 -8.73 -13.31 1.99
CA LYS A 486 -7.89 -13.46 3.19
C LYS A 486 -6.70 -14.36 2.88
N TRP A 487 -5.50 -14.02 3.33
CA TRP A 487 -4.36 -14.94 3.31
C TRP A 487 -4.63 -16.18 4.15
N ASN A 488 -4.33 -17.38 3.62
CA ASN A 488 -4.47 -18.63 4.37
C ASN A 488 -3.18 -18.96 5.09
N MET A 489 -2.94 -18.32 6.22
CA MET A 489 -1.75 -18.52 7.04
C MET A 489 -1.77 -19.90 7.74
N GLY A 490 -2.95 -20.45 8.02
CA GLY A 490 -3.11 -21.80 8.55
C GLY A 490 -2.61 -22.86 7.55
N TRP A 491 -3.03 -22.80 6.30
CA TRP A 491 -2.54 -23.65 5.22
C TRP A 491 -1.02 -23.54 5.05
N MET A 492 -0.51 -22.33 5.04
CA MET A 492 0.93 -22.06 4.92
C MET A 492 1.70 -22.74 6.04
N HIS A 493 1.31 -22.52 7.29
CA HIS A 493 1.95 -23.11 8.46
C HIS A 493 1.92 -24.64 8.42
N ASP A 494 0.76 -25.23 8.19
CA ASP A 494 0.56 -26.68 8.23
C ASP A 494 1.29 -27.38 7.08
N SER A 495 1.17 -26.84 5.86
CA SER A 495 1.84 -27.42 4.69
C SER A 495 3.37 -27.34 4.77
N LEU A 496 3.91 -26.20 5.26
CA LEU A 496 5.35 -26.06 5.48
C LEU A 496 5.86 -26.96 6.63
N SER A 497 5.06 -27.11 7.69
CA SER A 497 5.41 -28.03 8.79
C SER A 497 5.49 -29.47 8.29
N TYR A 498 4.51 -29.91 7.48
CA TYR A 498 4.50 -31.24 6.90
C TYR A 498 5.66 -31.49 5.93
N ILE A 499 5.91 -30.55 5.02
CA ILE A 499 6.92 -30.77 3.97
C ILE A 499 8.36 -30.78 4.52
N LYS A 500 8.61 -30.13 5.67
CA LYS A 500 9.90 -30.14 6.38
C LYS A 500 10.25 -31.52 6.96
N GLU A 501 9.24 -32.34 7.22
CA GLU A 501 9.47 -33.67 7.74
C GLU A 501 10.20 -34.56 6.72
N ASP A 502 11.14 -35.41 7.21
CA ASP A 502 11.72 -36.45 6.36
C ASP A 502 10.59 -37.33 5.82
N PRO A 503 10.60 -37.67 4.52
CA PRO A 503 9.53 -38.48 3.90
C PRO A 503 9.17 -39.75 4.70
N VAL A 504 10.12 -40.38 5.39
CA VAL A 504 9.88 -41.59 6.22
C VAL A 504 8.94 -41.29 7.41
N HIS A 505 8.88 -40.05 7.86
CA HIS A 505 8.07 -39.63 9.01
C HIS A 505 6.74 -39.01 8.60
N ARG A 506 6.54 -38.61 7.34
CA ARG A 506 5.33 -37.90 6.83
C ARG A 506 4.05 -38.66 7.11
N LYS A 507 4.08 -40.01 7.12
CA LYS A 507 2.91 -40.81 7.46
C LYS A 507 2.34 -40.55 8.86
N TYR A 508 3.16 -40.09 9.79
CA TYR A 508 2.71 -39.74 11.15
C TYR A 508 2.13 -38.31 11.23
N HIS A 509 2.33 -37.51 10.20
CA HIS A 509 1.90 -36.12 10.08
C HIS A 509 0.84 -35.93 8.98
N HIS A 510 0.27 -36.98 8.46
CA HIS A 510 -0.66 -36.95 7.32
C HIS A 510 -1.86 -36.06 7.57
N ASN A 511 -2.38 -36.02 8.80
CA ASN A 511 -3.49 -35.12 9.17
C ASN A 511 -3.11 -33.65 9.13
N THR A 512 -1.84 -33.28 9.27
CA THR A 512 -1.38 -31.90 9.18
C THR A 512 -1.56 -31.33 7.77
N ILE A 513 -1.26 -32.12 6.74
CA ILE A 513 -1.38 -31.67 5.34
C ILE A 513 -2.83 -31.68 4.85
N THR A 514 -3.70 -32.50 5.44
CA THR A 514 -5.13 -32.59 5.06
C THR A 514 -6.03 -31.65 5.84
N PHE A 515 -5.62 -31.22 7.04
CA PHE A 515 -6.43 -30.37 7.93
C PHE A 515 -6.85 -29.02 7.31
N PRO A 516 -6.02 -28.29 6.56
CA PRO A 516 -6.42 -27.02 5.95
C PRO A 516 -7.63 -27.11 5.03
N LEU A 517 -7.89 -28.29 4.46
CA LEU A 517 -9.04 -28.50 3.58
C LEU A 517 -10.37 -28.61 4.35
N VAL A 518 -10.35 -28.80 5.64
CA VAL A 518 -11.55 -28.76 6.50
C VAL A 518 -12.18 -27.39 6.50
N TYR A 519 -11.36 -26.33 6.43
CA TYR A 519 -11.83 -24.94 6.46
C TYR A 519 -11.56 -24.16 5.15
N ALA A 520 -11.05 -24.82 4.10
CA ALA A 520 -10.62 -24.20 2.84
C ALA A 520 -11.67 -23.28 2.17
N HIS A 521 -12.94 -23.44 2.51
CA HIS A 521 -14.05 -22.66 1.95
C HIS A 521 -14.79 -21.82 3.02
N SER A 522 -14.22 -21.64 4.20
CA SER A 522 -14.77 -20.76 5.24
C SER A 522 -14.58 -19.27 4.91
N GLU A 523 -13.56 -18.97 4.13
CA GLU A 523 -13.23 -17.65 3.61
C GLU A 523 -12.81 -17.75 2.14
N ASN A 524 -12.70 -16.63 1.44
CA ASN A 524 -12.08 -16.58 0.12
C ASN A 524 -10.56 -16.51 0.29
N TYR A 525 -9.88 -17.65 0.24
CA TYR A 525 -8.48 -17.72 0.58
C TYR A 525 -7.53 -17.44 -0.57
N VAL A 526 -6.39 -16.80 -0.22
CA VAL A 526 -5.16 -16.79 -1.00
C VAL A 526 -4.15 -17.68 -0.29
N LEU A 527 -3.64 -18.70 -0.96
CA LEU A 527 -2.56 -19.56 -0.45
C LEU A 527 -1.26 -18.76 -0.56
N SER A 528 -0.75 -18.28 0.58
CA SER A 528 0.37 -17.34 0.62
C SER A 528 1.66 -18.00 1.06
N LEU A 529 2.65 -18.02 0.17
CA LEU A 529 4.06 -18.24 0.50
C LEU A 529 4.76 -16.88 0.41
N SER A 530 4.57 -16.04 1.44
CA SER A 530 4.98 -14.65 1.48
C SER A 530 6.42 -14.43 1.91
N HIS A 531 6.86 -13.18 1.92
CA HIS A 531 8.16 -12.76 2.43
C HIS A 531 8.41 -13.20 3.89
N ASP A 532 7.38 -13.25 4.74
CA ASP A 532 7.49 -13.64 6.14
C ASP A 532 8.04 -15.06 6.34
N GLU A 533 7.88 -15.92 5.34
CA GLU A 533 8.32 -17.30 5.43
C GLU A 533 9.81 -17.50 5.08
N VAL A 534 10.47 -16.46 4.60
CA VAL A 534 11.86 -16.54 4.11
C VAL A 534 12.80 -15.52 4.77
N VAL A 535 12.46 -15.09 5.99
CA VAL A 535 13.21 -14.10 6.79
C VAL A 535 13.39 -14.56 8.23
N TYR A 536 14.21 -13.87 8.99
CA TYR A 536 14.43 -14.04 10.44
C TYR A 536 14.86 -15.44 10.85
N GLY A 537 15.78 -16.05 10.10
CA GLY A 537 16.32 -17.37 10.38
C GLY A 537 15.42 -18.53 9.94
N LYS A 538 14.34 -18.24 9.21
CA LYS A 538 13.45 -19.28 8.66
C LYS A 538 14.03 -19.99 7.43
N GLY A 539 15.08 -19.42 6.80
CA GLY A 539 15.68 -19.92 5.55
C GLY A 539 14.77 -19.72 4.33
N SER A 540 15.23 -20.15 3.15
CA SER A 540 14.39 -20.12 1.94
C SER A 540 13.38 -21.27 1.92
N ILE A 541 12.38 -21.22 1.02
CA ILE A 541 11.44 -22.34 0.82
C ILE A 541 12.19 -23.59 0.39
N HIS A 542 13.20 -23.46 -0.48
CA HIS A 542 14.06 -24.57 -0.91
C HIS A 542 14.79 -25.23 0.28
N ASN A 543 15.35 -24.42 1.19
CA ASN A 543 16.11 -24.94 2.34
C ASN A 543 15.23 -25.61 3.41
N LYS A 544 13.92 -25.41 3.35
CA LYS A 544 12.99 -26.14 4.23
C LYS A 544 12.79 -27.58 3.79
N MET A 545 13.17 -27.93 2.55
CA MET A 545 12.99 -29.27 2.00
C MET A 545 14.06 -30.23 2.53
N PRO A 546 13.68 -31.45 2.98
CA PRO A 546 14.63 -32.43 3.49
C PRO A 546 15.38 -33.18 2.39
N GLY A 547 16.49 -33.81 2.76
CA GLY A 547 17.27 -34.69 1.91
C GLY A 547 18.48 -34.04 1.26
N ASP A 548 19.05 -34.71 0.25
CA ASP A 548 20.14 -34.18 -0.56
C ASP A 548 19.61 -33.09 -1.57
N GLU A 549 20.52 -32.48 -2.30
CA GLU A 549 20.15 -31.37 -3.23
C GLU A 549 19.09 -31.80 -4.27
N TRP A 550 19.14 -33.02 -4.78
CA TRP A 550 18.13 -33.51 -5.71
C TRP A 550 16.79 -33.69 -5.01
N GLN A 551 16.79 -34.35 -3.83
CA GLN A 551 15.60 -34.57 -3.03
C GLN A 551 14.95 -33.26 -2.58
N GLN A 552 15.75 -32.29 -2.16
CA GLN A 552 15.24 -30.93 -1.82
C GLN A 552 14.50 -30.32 -3.00
N THR A 553 15.11 -30.33 -4.19
CA THR A 553 14.48 -29.77 -5.39
C THR A 553 13.25 -30.58 -5.81
N ALA A 554 13.28 -31.94 -5.69
CA ALA A 554 12.14 -32.78 -5.97
C ALA A 554 10.97 -32.54 -5.02
N ASN A 555 11.24 -32.40 -3.70
CA ASN A 555 10.25 -32.00 -2.70
C ASN A 555 9.63 -30.62 -3.03
N LEU A 556 10.46 -29.66 -3.43
CA LEU A 556 10.01 -28.33 -3.82
C LEU A 556 9.05 -28.37 -5.03
N ARG A 557 9.41 -29.15 -6.05
CA ARG A 557 8.56 -29.35 -7.22
C ARG A 557 7.23 -30.02 -6.87
N ALA A 558 7.26 -31.06 -6.06
CA ALA A 558 6.06 -31.74 -5.58
C ALA A 558 5.17 -30.78 -4.77
N TYR A 559 5.77 -29.99 -3.89
CA TYR A 559 5.08 -29.01 -3.05
C TYR A 559 4.41 -27.90 -3.86
N TYR A 560 5.09 -27.34 -4.87
CA TYR A 560 4.47 -26.36 -5.76
C TYR A 560 3.30 -26.97 -6.57
N GLY A 561 3.48 -28.20 -7.07
CA GLY A 561 2.37 -28.92 -7.71
C GLY A 561 1.19 -29.12 -6.76
N TYR A 562 1.45 -29.52 -5.51
CA TYR A 562 0.42 -29.62 -4.48
C TYR A 562 -0.26 -28.26 -4.22
N MET A 563 0.48 -27.19 -4.01
CA MET A 563 -0.07 -25.83 -3.79
C MET A 563 -1.01 -25.41 -4.92
N TYR A 564 -0.58 -25.58 -6.17
CA TYR A 564 -1.41 -25.20 -7.32
C TYR A 564 -2.65 -26.08 -7.48
N GLY A 565 -2.58 -27.34 -7.04
CA GLY A 565 -3.71 -28.26 -7.00
C GLY A 565 -4.78 -27.91 -5.96
N GLN A 566 -4.41 -27.21 -4.90
CA GLN A 566 -5.32 -26.88 -3.80
C GLN A 566 -6.32 -25.76 -4.16
N PRO A 567 -7.53 -25.71 -3.56
CA PRO A 567 -8.43 -24.59 -3.69
C PRO A 567 -7.85 -23.32 -3.03
N GLY A 568 -8.11 -22.17 -3.64
CA GLY A 568 -7.60 -20.87 -3.22
C GLY A 568 -6.71 -20.21 -4.27
N LYS A 569 -6.62 -18.87 -4.23
CA LYS A 569 -5.74 -18.09 -5.11
C LYS A 569 -4.27 -18.33 -4.72
N LYS A 570 -3.32 -17.96 -5.56
CA LYS A 570 -1.90 -18.31 -5.40
C LYS A 570 -1.06 -17.06 -5.17
N LEU A 571 -0.18 -17.08 -4.17
CA LEU A 571 0.80 -16.04 -3.95
C LEU A 571 2.17 -16.66 -3.67
N ASN A 572 3.17 -16.19 -4.40
CA ASN A 572 4.57 -16.56 -4.20
C ASN A 572 5.41 -15.30 -4.05
N PHE A 573 6.25 -15.28 -3.01
CA PHE A 573 7.26 -14.24 -2.87
C PHE A 573 8.39 -14.45 -3.87
N MET A 574 8.92 -13.35 -4.42
CA MET A 574 10.02 -13.34 -5.36
C MET A 574 11.20 -14.23 -4.90
N GLY A 575 11.78 -14.97 -5.83
CA GLY A 575 12.84 -15.95 -5.56
C GLY A 575 12.35 -17.37 -5.34
N ALA A 576 11.07 -17.57 -4.97
CA ALA A 576 10.47 -18.89 -4.85
C ALA A 576 10.48 -19.62 -6.20
N GLU A 577 10.21 -18.91 -7.29
CA GLU A 577 10.11 -19.43 -8.65
C GLU A 577 11.44 -19.91 -9.24
N ILE A 578 12.56 -19.43 -8.71
CA ILE A 578 13.91 -19.89 -9.08
C ILE A 578 14.51 -20.87 -8.09
N GLY A 579 13.74 -21.25 -7.05
CA GLY A 579 14.23 -22.13 -5.98
C GLY A 579 15.41 -21.51 -5.23
N GLN A 580 15.32 -20.22 -4.88
CA GLN A 580 16.38 -19.52 -4.14
C GLN A 580 16.83 -20.32 -2.92
N THR A 581 18.15 -20.45 -2.74
CA THR A 581 18.73 -21.26 -1.68
C THR A 581 19.06 -20.49 -0.42
N ALA A 582 19.36 -19.18 -0.53
CA ALA A 582 19.55 -18.32 0.64
C ALA A 582 18.22 -17.76 1.14
N GLU A 583 18.17 -17.47 2.43
CA GLU A 583 17.15 -16.63 3.03
C GLU A 583 17.10 -15.26 2.31
N TRP A 584 15.93 -14.63 2.19
CA TRP A 584 15.83 -13.33 1.56
C TRP A 584 16.64 -12.27 2.33
N ASN A 585 17.40 -11.49 1.59
CA ASN A 585 18.15 -10.35 2.09
C ASN A 585 17.71 -9.09 1.32
N HIS A 586 17.08 -8.14 2.03
CA HIS A 586 16.63 -6.89 1.43
C HIS A 586 17.77 -5.97 0.97
N ASP A 587 19.00 -6.15 1.48
CA ASP A 587 20.17 -5.37 1.09
C ASP A 587 20.84 -5.86 -0.20
N ASP A 588 20.42 -7.00 -0.73
CA ASP A 588 20.97 -7.59 -1.93
C ASP A 588 19.85 -7.92 -2.94
N GLN A 589 20.21 -8.31 -4.14
CA GLN A 589 19.28 -8.83 -5.14
C GLN A 589 19.06 -10.34 -4.97
N LEU A 590 18.04 -10.87 -5.65
CA LEU A 590 17.82 -12.31 -5.74
C LEU A 590 19.04 -13.01 -6.33
N GLN A 591 19.19 -14.28 -6.00
CA GLN A 591 20.29 -15.14 -6.46
C GLN A 591 20.11 -15.54 -7.94
N TRP A 592 20.02 -14.56 -8.87
CA TRP A 592 19.80 -14.80 -10.30
C TRP A 592 20.81 -15.73 -10.94
N PHE A 593 22.04 -15.83 -10.40
CA PHE A 593 23.07 -16.75 -10.86
C PHE A 593 22.65 -18.22 -10.74
N LEU A 594 21.66 -18.55 -9.89
CA LEU A 594 21.14 -19.92 -9.77
C LEU A 594 20.55 -20.42 -11.10
N LEU A 595 20.08 -19.54 -11.95
CA LEU A 595 19.58 -19.89 -13.27
C LEU A 595 20.69 -20.35 -14.26
N GLU A 596 21.97 -20.34 -13.88
CA GLU A 596 23.04 -21.00 -14.61
C GLU A 596 22.99 -22.53 -14.42
N TYR A 597 22.24 -23.02 -13.40
CA TYR A 597 22.13 -24.44 -13.08
C TYR A 597 20.78 -25.01 -13.57
N GLU A 598 20.84 -26.16 -14.27
CA GLU A 598 19.66 -26.81 -14.88
C GLU A 598 18.52 -27.09 -13.86
N ARG A 599 18.88 -27.46 -12.62
CA ARG A 599 17.89 -27.72 -11.57
C ARG A 599 17.03 -26.48 -11.22
N HIS A 600 17.62 -25.30 -11.17
CA HIS A 600 16.92 -24.05 -10.89
C HIS A 600 16.14 -23.54 -12.10
N GLN A 601 16.70 -23.72 -13.31
CA GLN A 601 15.94 -23.52 -14.55
C GLN A 601 14.70 -24.43 -14.61
N GLY A 602 14.84 -25.69 -14.11
CA GLY A 602 13.75 -26.64 -14.01
C GLY A 602 12.62 -26.14 -13.08
N VAL A 603 12.96 -25.62 -11.91
CA VAL A 603 11.99 -25.02 -10.98
C VAL A 603 11.28 -23.83 -11.61
N GLN A 604 12.01 -22.93 -12.27
CA GLN A 604 11.42 -21.77 -12.96
C GLN A 604 10.47 -22.18 -14.07
N LYS A 605 10.86 -23.16 -14.91
CA LYS A 605 9.99 -23.71 -15.95
C LYS A 605 8.71 -24.33 -15.35
N LEU A 606 8.86 -25.06 -14.24
CA LEU A 606 7.70 -25.67 -13.57
C LEU A 606 6.76 -24.59 -13.04
N MET A 607 7.25 -23.56 -12.35
CA MET A 607 6.43 -22.48 -11.83
C MET A 607 5.67 -21.77 -12.97
N ARG A 608 6.33 -21.49 -14.08
CA ARG A 608 5.72 -20.95 -15.28
C ARG A 608 4.59 -21.85 -15.80
N ASP A 609 4.86 -23.14 -15.99
CA ASP A 609 3.90 -24.08 -16.53
C ASP A 609 2.69 -24.28 -15.57
N LEU A 610 2.91 -24.23 -14.25
CA LEU A 610 1.86 -24.26 -13.24
C LEU A 610 0.97 -23.02 -13.30
N ASN A 611 1.55 -21.82 -13.43
CA ASN A 611 0.77 -20.58 -13.60
C ASN A 611 -0.07 -20.62 -14.87
N HIS A 612 0.49 -21.09 -16.00
CA HIS A 612 -0.25 -21.22 -17.23
C HIS A 612 -1.36 -22.28 -17.13
N LEU A 613 -1.09 -23.43 -16.50
CA LEU A 613 -2.10 -24.46 -16.24
C LEU A 613 -3.24 -23.87 -15.40
N TYR A 614 -2.91 -23.18 -14.29
CA TYR A 614 -3.89 -22.54 -13.41
C TYR A 614 -4.77 -21.53 -14.14
N ARG A 615 -4.19 -20.71 -15.02
CA ARG A 615 -4.93 -19.71 -15.80
C ARG A 615 -5.78 -20.28 -16.92
N ASN A 616 -5.33 -21.36 -17.57
CA ASN A 616 -5.97 -21.88 -18.79
C ASN A 616 -7.05 -22.92 -18.50
N GLU A 617 -7.00 -23.58 -17.34
CA GLU A 617 -7.95 -24.61 -16.95
C GLU A 617 -8.95 -24.08 -15.93
N ALA A 618 -10.22 -23.89 -16.38
CA ALA A 618 -11.30 -23.38 -15.52
C ALA A 618 -11.46 -24.18 -14.22
N SER A 619 -11.30 -25.51 -14.29
CA SER A 619 -11.36 -26.39 -13.11
C SER A 619 -10.38 -26.00 -12.01
N MET A 620 -9.28 -25.31 -12.35
CA MET A 620 -8.24 -24.95 -11.38
C MET A 620 -8.56 -23.68 -10.59
N HIS A 621 -9.53 -22.84 -11.07
CA HIS A 621 -9.70 -21.51 -10.45
C HIS A 621 -11.14 -21.02 -10.30
N ASP A 622 -12.10 -21.40 -11.20
CA ASP A 622 -13.41 -20.77 -11.26
C ASP A 622 -14.35 -21.12 -10.08
N GLN A 623 -13.97 -22.12 -9.30
CA GLN A 623 -14.62 -22.53 -8.06
C GLN A 623 -13.65 -22.67 -6.87
N ASP A 624 -12.58 -21.88 -6.84
CA ASP A 624 -11.59 -21.89 -5.76
C ASP A 624 -12.19 -21.60 -4.36
N CYS A 625 -13.23 -20.79 -4.33
CA CYS A 625 -13.79 -20.28 -3.07
C CYS A 625 -15.08 -21.02 -2.64
N VAL A 626 -15.44 -22.10 -3.31
CA VAL A 626 -16.67 -22.84 -3.00
C VAL A 626 -16.45 -24.35 -2.94
N PRO A 627 -17.15 -25.09 -2.06
CA PRO A 627 -16.94 -26.54 -1.89
C PRO A 627 -17.16 -27.36 -3.16
N ALA A 628 -18.03 -26.91 -4.07
CA ALA A 628 -18.32 -27.60 -5.33
C ALA A 628 -17.10 -27.76 -6.27
N GLY A 629 -16.05 -26.94 -6.07
CA GLY A 629 -14.82 -26.99 -6.86
C GLY A 629 -13.79 -28.03 -6.43
N PHE A 630 -14.07 -28.80 -5.36
CA PHE A 630 -13.10 -29.75 -4.79
C PHE A 630 -13.77 -31.03 -4.37
N GLU A 631 -13.15 -32.19 -4.66
CA GLU A 631 -13.63 -33.49 -4.22
C GLU A 631 -12.45 -34.43 -3.95
N TRP A 632 -12.37 -34.98 -2.73
CA TRP A 632 -11.38 -35.98 -2.38
C TRP A 632 -11.57 -37.28 -3.19
N ARG A 633 -10.45 -37.88 -3.62
CA ARG A 633 -10.36 -39.23 -4.18
C ARG A 633 -9.65 -40.17 -3.25
N LEU A 634 -8.59 -39.70 -2.64
CA LEU A 634 -7.78 -40.43 -1.69
C LEU A 634 -7.25 -39.49 -0.63
N GLN A 635 -7.81 -39.55 0.56
CA GLN A 635 -7.44 -38.69 1.68
C GLN A 635 -6.57 -39.42 2.73
N ASP A 636 -6.83 -40.69 2.95
CA ASP A 636 -6.36 -41.42 4.14
C ASP A 636 -5.18 -42.36 3.88
N GLU A 637 -4.50 -42.26 2.73
CA GLU A 637 -3.34 -43.09 2.38
C GLU A 637 -2.05 -42.59 3.06
N ALA A 638 -2.06 -42.60 4.39
CA ALA A 638 -0.98 -42.08 5.22
C ALA A 638 0.33 -42.89 5.08
N ASP A 639 0.24 -44.24 4.99
CA ASP A 639 1.41 -45.09 4.91
C ASP A 639 2.26 -44.84 3.67
N ALA A 640 1.64 -44.57 2.54
CA ALA A 640 2.30 -44.19 1.29
C ALA A 640 2.51 -42.66 1.17
N SER A 641 1.92 -41.86 2.04
CA SER A 641 1.91 -40.38 1.97
C SER A 641 1.48 -39.88 0.59
N ILE A 642 0.39 -40.45 0.06
CA ILE A 642 -0.21 -40.10 -1.21
C ILE A 642 -1.55 -39.41 -0.94
N LEU A 643 -1.81 -38.33 -1.68
CA LEU A 643 -3.07 -37.62 -1.69
C LEU A 643 -3.61 -37.56 -3.12
N ALA A 644 -4.92 -37.73 -3.29
CA ALA A 644 -5.57 -37.49 -4.58
C ALA A 644 -6.91 -36.78 -4.41
N HIS A 645 -7.16 -35.83 -5.28
CA HIS A 645 -8.42 -35.06 -5.31
C HIS A 645 -8.73 -34.60 -6.73
N GLU A 646 -9.95 -34.20 -6.96
CA GLU A 646 -10.37 -33.55 -8.20
C GLU A 646 -10.68 -32.09 -7.99
N ARG A 647 -10.26 -31.25 -8.96
CA ARG A 647 -10.73 -29.90 -9.14
C ARG A 647 -11.83 -29.89 -10.21
N ILE A 648 -12.91 -29.18 -9.94
CA ILE A 648 -14.13 -29.22 -10.74
C ILE A 648 -14.52 -27.80 -11.13
N SER A 649 -14.75 -27.55 -12.44
CA SER A 649 -15.23 -26.26 -12.94
C SER A 649 -16.74 -26.12 -12.79
N LYS A 650 -17.25 -24.90 -12.96
CA LYS A 650 -18.68 -24.60 -13.03
C LYS A 650 -19.39 -25.40 -14.16
N GLU A 651 -18.69 -25.66 -15.25
CA GLU A 651 -19.19 -26.47 -16.38
C GLU A 651 -19.04 -27.99 -16.18
N GLY A 652 -18.48 -28.41 -15.04
CA GLY A 652 -18.27 -29.80 -14.68
C GLY A 652 -17.09 -30.49 -15.35
N GLU A 653 -16.11 -29.71 -15.88
CA GLU A 653 -14.82 -30.23 -16.27
C GLU A 653 -14.06 -30.66 -15.03
N ARG A 654 -13.23 -31.71 -15.13
CA ARG A 654 -12.54 -32.30 -14.01
C ARG A 654 -11.04 -32.49 -14.28
N ILE A 655 -10.22 -32.11 -13.31
CA ILE A 655 -8.80 -32.40 -13.28
C ILE A 655 -8.51 -33.20 -12.02
N LEU A 656 -8.01 -34.40 -12.19
CA LEU A 656 -7.52 -35.30 -11.15
C LEU A 656 -6.07 -34.93 -10.81
N ILE A 657 -5.79 -34.69 -9.55
CA ILE A 657 -4.48 -34.28 -9.03
C ILE A 657 -4.03 -35.31 -8.01
N ILE A 658 -2.84 -35.88 -8.22
CA ILE A 658 -2.27 -36.89 -7.33
C ILE A 658 -0.89 -36.44 -6.91
N THR A 659 -0.64 -36.40 -5.60
CA THR A 659 0.66 -36.03 -5.03
C THR A 659 1.23 -37.21 -4.27
N ASN A 660 2.44 -37.63 -4.64
CA ASN A 660 3.26 -38.59 -3.92
C ASN A 660 4.37 -37.83 -3.17
N PHE A 661 4.30 -37.81 -1.86
CA PHE A 661 5.26 -37.12 -1.01
C PHE A 661 6.41 -38.02 -0.54
N THR A 662 6.61 -39.20 -1.17
CA THR A 662 7.70 -40.10 -0.86
C THR A 662 8.67 -40.28 -2.03
N PRO A 663 9.93 -40.66 -1.78
CA PRO A 663 10.90 -40.97 -2.83
C PRO A 663 10.65 -42.34 -3.49
N VAL A 664 9.54 -43.01 -3.17
CA VAL A 664 9.18 -44.32 -3.70
C VAL A 664 8.26 -44.17 -4.91
N PRO A 665 8.68 -44.57 -6.11
CA PRO A 665 7.79 -44.57 -7.27
C PRO A 665 6.83 -45.77 -7.19
N HIS A 666 5.63 -45.62 -7.77
CA HIS A 666 4.64 -46.66 -7.89
C HIS A 666 4.44 -47.05 -9.36
N GLU A 667 4.93 -48.27 -9.73
CA GLU A 667 4.77 -48.78 -11.11
C GLU A 667 3.34 -49.14 -11.46
N ARG A 668 2.53 -49.47 -10.44
CA ARG A 668 1.09 -49.79 -10.58
C ARG A 668 0.37 -49.24 -9.36
N PHE A 669 -0.34 -48.15 -9.56
CA PHE A 669 -1.15 -47.52 -8.53
C PHE A 669 -2.60 -47.45 -9.01
N ARG A 670 -3.49 -48.10 -8.27
CA ARG A 670 -4.91 -48.11 -8.62
C ARG A 670 -5.67 -47.06 -7.81
N LEU A 671 -6.43 -46.23 -8.48
CA LEU A 671 -7.20 -45.17 -7.87
C LEU A 671 -8.66 -45.19 -8.40
N GLY A 672 -9.60 -45.23 -7.48
CA GLY A 672 -11.03 -45.10 -7.81
C GLY A 672 -11.40 -43.72 -8.35
N VAL A 673 -12.23 -43.69 -9.39
CA VAL A 673 -12.74 -42.44 -9.94
C VAL A 673 -14.26 -42.55 -10.23
N PRO A 674 -15.03 -41.45 -10.05
CA PRO A 674 -16.49 -41.50 -10.19
C PRO A 674 -16.95 -41.55 -11.65
N ASN A 675 -16.15 -41.03 -12.57
CA ASN A 675 -16.54 -40.87 -13.97
C ASN A 675 -15.73 -41.77 -14.88
N ALA A 676 -16.45 -42.45 -15.77
CA ALA A 676 -15.84 -43.20 -16.87
C ALA A 676 -15.29 -42.22 -17.91
N GLY A 677 -14.12 -42.52 -18.46
CA GLY A 677 -13.55 -41.70 -19.53
C GLY A 677 -12.08 -41.96 -19.75
N GLN A 678 -11.49 -41.08 -20.53
CA GLN A 678 -10.07 -41.01 -20.81
C GLN A 678 -9.47 -39.86 -20.02
N TYR A 679 -8.43 -40.15 -19.23
CA TYR A 679 -7.69 -39.16 -18.46
C TYR A 679 -6.37 -38.84 -19.17
N GLU A 680 -6.16 -37.60 -19.54
CA GLU A 680 -4.94 -37.15 -20.23
C GLU A 680 -4.04 -36.34 -19.34
N LEU A 681 -2.74 -36.65 -19.36
CA LEU A 681 -1.73 -35.97 -18.55
C LEU A 681 -1.56 -34.52 -19.03
N LEU A 682 -1.80 -33.58 -18.15
CA LEU A 682 -1.54 -32.14 -18.37
C LEU A 682 -0.15 -31.74 -17.90
N LEU A 683 0.27 -32.22 -16.71
CA LEU A 683 1.54 -31.86 -16.10
C LEU A 683 2.00 -32.95 -15.14
N ASN A 684 3.32 -33.19 -15.15
CA ASN A 684 4.03 -34.04 -14.21
C ASN A 684 5.23 -33.26 -13.65
N THR A 685 5.25 -32.98 -12.34
CA THR A 685 6.33 -32.17 -11.72
C THR A 685 7.67 -32.90 -11.69
N ASP A 686 7.71 -34.22 -11.94
CA ASP A 686 8.92 -35.04 -12.04
C ASP A 686 9.39 -35.24 -13.49
N ASP A 687 8.85 -34.48 -14.43
CA ASP A 687 9.32 -34.51 -15.83
C ASP A 687 10.78 -34.05 -15.91
N SER A 688 11.55 -34.66 -16.81
CA SER A 688 12.97 -34.32 -17.04
C SER A 688 13.17 -32.86 -17.44
N LYS A 689 12.20 -32.23 -18.12
CA LYS A 689 12.24 -30.78 -18.46
C LYS A 689 12.31 -29.87 -17.22
N TYR A 690 11.92 -30.37 -16.05
CA TYR A 690 11.98 -29.68 -14.76
C TYR A 690 13.14 -30.20 -13.88
N GLY A 691 14.02 -31.04 -14.42
CA GLY A 691 15.09 -31.70 -13.66
C GLY A 691 14.61 -32.84 -12.79
N GLY A 692 13.50 -33.47 -13.16
CA GLY A 692 12.97 -34.68 -12.48
C GLY A 692 13.70 -35.95 -12.82
N SER A 693 13.23 -37.07 -12.25
CA SER A 693 13.82 -38.39 -12.43
C SER A 693 13.54 -39.00 -13.80
N ASP A 694 12.66 -38.41 -14.59
CA ASP A 694 12.15 -38.95 -15.87
C ASP A 694 11.45 -40.29 -15.70
N PHE A 695 10.91 -40.60 -14.53
CA PHE A 695 10.06 -41.76 -14.33
C PHE A 695 8.88 -41.73 -15.30
N LYS A 696 8.70 -42.78 -16.08
CA LYS A 696 7.71 -42.79 -17.17
C LYS A 696 6.30 -42.89 -16.63
N VAL A 697 5.56 -41.82 -16.71
CA VAL A 697 4.11 -41.76 -16.44
C VAL A 697 3.34 -42.09 -17.71
N LEU A 698 2.07 -42.49 -17.53
CA LEU A 698 1.18 -42.72 -18.64
C LEU A 698 0.59 -41.36 -19.11
N THR A 699 0.77 -41.02 -20.37
CA THR A 699 0.26 -39.76 -20.93
C THR A 699 -1.26 -39.76 -21.15
N SER A 700 -1.84 -40.94 -21.22
CA SER A 700 -3.28 -41.13 -21.35
C SER A 700 -3.71 -42.47 -20.70
N VAL A 701 -4.75 -42.41 -19.87
CA VAL A 701 -5.24 -43.58 -19.13
C VAL A 701 -6.74 -43.66 -19.24
N LYS A 702 -7.25 -44.86 -19.61
CA LYS A 702 -8.66 -45.11 -19.66
C LYS A 702 -9.15 -45.80 -18.40
N THR A 703 -10.33 -45.42 -17.91
CA THR A 703 -10.97 -46.09 -16.78
C THR A 703 -11.28 -47.55 -17.07
N GLU A 704 -11.06 -48.39 -16.07
CA GLU A 704 -11.42 -49.80 -16.03
C GLU A 704 -12.60 -50.01 -15.09
N LYS A 705 -13.48 -50.99 -15.42
CA LYS A 705 -14.60 -51.41 -14.55
C LYS A 705 -14.06 -52.30 -13.41
N VAL A 706 -13.17 -51.75 -12.65
CA VAL A 706 -12.57 -52.41 -11.46
C VAL A 706 -12.87 -51.50 -10.28
N GLU A 707 -13.56 -52.04 -9.28
CA GLU A 707 -13.89 -51.29 -8.07
C GLU A 707 -12.61 -50.95 -7.27
N SER A 708 -12.53 -49.69 -6.84
CA SER A 708 -11.47 -49.19 -5.93
C SER A 708 -12.04 -48.04 -5.11
N GLU A 709 -11.68 -47.93 -3.82
CA GLU A 709 -12.17 -46.91 -2.88
C GLU A 709 -13.69 -46.77 -2.88
N SER A 710 -14.41 -47.88 -2.96
CA SER A 710 -15.90 -47.93 -3.06
C SER A 710 -16.48 -47.27 -4.32
N LEU A 711 -15.66 -47.00 -5.34
CA LEU A 711 -16.11 -46.52 -6.65
C LEU A 711 -16.09 -47.63 -7.69
N PRO A 712 -17.09 -47.69 -8.62
CA PRO A 712 -17.31 -48.83 -9.53
C PRO A 712 -16.25 -48.95 -10.64
N GLN A 713 -15.37 -47.96 -10.75
CA GLN A 713 -14.32 -47.90 -11.75
C GLN A 713 -13.08 -47.23 -11.23
N SER A 714 -11.96 -47.52 -11.84
CA SER A 714 -10.64 -46.98 -11.40
C SER A 714 -9.70 -46.77 -12.57
N LEU A 715 -8.62 -46.07 -12.28
CA LEU A 715 -7.44 -45.90 -13.13
C LEU A 715 -6.29 -46.73 -12.60
N GLU A 716 -5.56 -47.39 -13.48
CA GLU A 716 -4.23 -47.91 -13.12
C GLU A 716 -3.16 -46.97 -13.64
N LEU A 717 -2.45 -46.34 -12.70
CA LEU A 717 -1.51 -45.23 -12.92
C LEU A 717 -0.07 -45.66 -12.58
N ARG A 718 0.87 -44.89 -13.12
CA ARG A 718 2.27 -44.90 -12.70
C ARG A 718 2.57 -43.56 -12.00
N LEU A 719 3.00 -43.61 -10.74
CA LEU A 719 3.26 -42.38 -9.96
C LEU A 719 4.77 -42.22 -9.75
N PRO A 720 5.34 -41.07 -10.17
CA PRO A 720 6.72 -40.72 -9.93
C PRO A 720 7.01 -40.49 -8.43
N PRO A 721 8.30 -40.59 -8.03
CA PRO A 721 8.70 -40.22 -6.67
C PRO A 721 8.62 -38.71 -6.46
N LEU A 722 8.32 -38.25 -5.24
CA LEU A 722 8.31 -36.82 -4.85
C LEU A 722 7.73 -35.91 -5.94
N SER A 723 6.45 -36.14 -6.26
CA SER A 723 5.82 -35.52 -7.44
C SER A 723 4.35 -35.22 -7.26
N THR A 724 3.85 -34.31 -8.08
CA THR A 724 2.42 -34.07 -8.30
C THR A 724 2.13 -34.23 -9.80
N VAL A 725 1.08 -34.99 -10.14
CA VAL A 725 0.63 -35.20 -11.50
C VAL A 725 -0.82 -34.72 -11.68
N PHE A 726 -1.09 -34.14 -12.84
CA PHE A 726 -2.38 -33.54 -13.18
C PHE A 726 -2.94 -34.26 -14.44
N TYR A 727 -4.14 -34.81 -14.30
CA TYR A 727 -4.83 -35.49 -15.41
C TYR A 727 -6.20 -34.87 -15.66
N LYS A 728 -6.49 -34.47 -16.90
CA LYS A 728 -7.79 -33.96 -17.30
C LYS A 728 -8.67 -35.09 -17.83
N LEU A 729 -9.90 -35.16 -17.32
CA LEU A 729 -10.91 -36.08 -17.82
C LEU A 729 -11.47 -35.58 -19.16
N ASN A 730 -11.28 -36.37 -20.22
CA ASN A 730 -11.96 -36.20 -21.50
C ASN A 730 -13.18 -37.14 -21.54
N LYS A 731 -14.35 -36.56 -21.76
CA LYS A 731 -15.63 -37.28 -21.81
C LYS A 731 -15.81 -37.97 -23.14
#